data_78a164f9c84ec237a595f9a92dac209d
#
_entry.id   78a164f9c84ec237a595f9a92dac209d
#
_cell.length_a   1.000
_cell.length_b   1.000
_cell.length_c   1.000
_cell.angle_alpha   90.00
_cell.angle_beta   90.00
_cell.angle_gamma   90.00
#
_symmetry.space_group_name_H-M   'P 1'
#
loop_
_entity.id
_entity.type
_entity.pdbx_description
1 polymer ?
#
loop_
_entity_poly.entity_id
_entity_poly.type
_entity_poly.pdbx_seq_one_letter_code
_entity_poly.pdbx_strand_id
1 'polypeptide(L)'
;MKILMMTNTYAPMVGGIEESIRSFTAAFERAGHEVVIVAPECEGSPPDEVGVIRLRAIQNFNHSDFSIALPMSSLLSELMKTFLPDIIHCHHPFWMGDIALRLSSQFRIPLVFTYHTMFEQHMHYLPVQNEGTKNFIVELFTGYANLVNQVIVPSESVRAILLERGVKTPMEVIPTGVDLQKFSKGDGSAIRARLGIPANAVVIGYVGRLALEKNLEFLSRSVAAYLKKEPKTHFLVGGDGPLKDQIKKIFDGQGAGKRLHLAGVLKGQGLVDCYHAMNIFAFASLSETQGIVLVEAMAAGVPVVAVDAPGVREVVKDGYNGRLVFGESQSNFLEALAWCFKQPPNEFERMKKNAQAATKEFAVDLCANRMLKTYQEVRVKEYTSPDHKNSAWYSLVDRLKSEWDMFKNMMHAGGAAMADTVSPDKPKKKQPKGLFLKLPRLLSLSEWSARLLRLPRVEGAETEPGLVLIQIDGFSQPQLNKAFAKKKMPFLKGLCQKKYYRLYPHYPGLPSSTPSVQGELFYGIKQIVPAFAFRDRESGKLFRMYDSEAAIEIERRLAGQGQGLLEGGSSYSNIYSGGAQESHFCAASLGWSKIWKEVNPLSFFILALTHLPSFVRMFVLTTWEVCLGVIDFGKGIFHGENFKKELKFIYLRALICVLLRELVTLGAKIDIVRGLPIIHLNLLGYDELAHNRGPSSSSAHWSLQGIDRAIEKIYRKAAHSPHRRYDVWIYSDHGQEDTVSYAVEYNRSVQEAVAEVFKEFDATADFFHPLDKNGEQLQRARFLGLSFTERIFSQSNFVQDIFLEKKLIVTAIGPTGNIYLPREMSREEKHRFARDLVAKAKIPVVMLPEEQGQVRVWTEEGEFTLPQDAARILGEGHPFLTQVTEDLVRICHHPNAGDLTFMGFKPGAKPMTFPVENGSHAGPGPEETHGFALLPDGIIPRRRGQTYVMPMDLRFAALRFLRRPMPQPPKRHFEVVAPENIEVAPVPVAGQV
;
A
#
# COMPACT_ATOMS: atom_id res chain seq x y z
N MET A 1 7.68 -25.53 34.49
CA MET A 1 7.59 -24.33 33.60
C MET A 1 6.31 -24.41 32.80
N LYS A 2 5.78 -23.24 32.48
CA LYS A 2 4.66 -23.09 31.55
C LYS A 2 5.20 -22.72 30.17
N ILE A 3 4.98 -23.58 29.19
CA ILE A 3 5.57 -23.48 27.85
C ILE A 3 4.45 -23.22 26.84
N LEU A 4 4.58 -22.13 26.06
CA LEU A 4 3.64 -21.81 24.98
C LEU A 4 4.31 -22.16 23.64
N MET A 5 3.79 -23.17 22.94
CA MET A 5 4.25 -23.57 21.62
C MET A 5 3.37 -22.93 20.54
N MET A 6 3.97 -22.31 19.53
CA MET A 6 3.27 -21.59 18.46
C MET A 6 3.68 -22.12 17.11
N THR A 7 2.70 -22.57 16.30
CA THR A 7 2.96 -23.21 15.01
C THR A 7 1.90 -22.86 13.96
N ASN A 8 2.30 -22.83 12.66
CA ASN A 8 1.35 -22.66 11.55
C ASN A 8 0.68 -23.97 11.13
N THR A 9 1.21 -25.12 11.56
CA THR A 9 0.70 -26.44 11.21
C THR A 9 0.67 -27.34 12.43
N TYR A 10 -0.46 -28.07 12.63
CA TYR A 10 -0.62 -29.02 13.70
C TYR A 10 -1.67 -30.09 13.33
N ALA A 11 -1.85 -31.12 14.16
CA ALA A 11 -2.87 -32.16 13.91
C ALA A 11 -4.21 -31.57 13.43
N PRO A 12 -4.95 -32.23 12.53
CA PRO A 12 -4.78 -33.59 12.01
C PRO A 12 -3.73 -33.76 10.91
N MET A 13 -3.04 -32.68 10.50
CA MET A 13 -1.94 -32.75 9.54
C MET A 13 -0.81 -33.65 10.07
N VAL A 14 -0.10 -34.31 9.14
CA VAL A 14 0.98 -35.21 9.46
C VAL A 14 2.26 -34.75 8.77
N GLY A 15 3.26 -34.39 9.57
CA GLY A 15 4.55 -33.92 9.09
C GLY A 15 5.63 -33.95 10.19
N GLY A 16 6.85 -33.59 9.82
CA GLY A 16 7.97 -33.61 10.78
C GLY A 16 7.86 -32.57 11.89
N ILE A 17 7.25 -31.41 11.59
CA ILE A 17 7.05 -30.32 12.57
C ILE A 17 6.01 -30.75 13.59
N GLU A 18 4.87 -31.25 13.14
CA GLU A 18 3.77 -31.72 13.97
C GLU A 18 4.22 -32.85 14.90
N GLU A 19 4.99 -33.81 14.38
CA GLU A 19 5.57 -34.90 15.17
C GLU A 19 6.57 -34.38 16.20
N SER A 20 7.41 -33.42 15.84
CA SER A 20 8.34 -32.75 16.74
C SER A 20 7.61 -32.10 17.93
N ILE A 21 6.58 -31.28 17.63
CA ILE A 21 5.80 -30.58 18.65
C ILE A 21 5.15 -31.62 19.58
N ARG A 22 4.49 -32.64 19.02
CA ARG A 22 3.82 -33.68 19.78
C ARG A 22 4.76 -34.48 20.68
N SER A 23 5.91 -34.89 20.16
CA SER A 23 6.91 -35.68 20.91
C SER A 23 7.51 -34.88 22.06
N PHE A 24 7.87 -33.61 21.81
CA PHE A 24 8.38 -32.72 22.87
C PHE A 24 7.33 -32.38 23.90
N THR A 25 6.08 -32.07 23.47
CA THR A 25 4.96 -31.80 24.39
C THR A 25 4.77 -32.97 25.36
N ALA A 26 4.64 -34.19 24.83
CA ALA A 26 4.47 -35.38 25.65
C ALA A 26 5.64 -35.61 26.60
N ALA A 27 6.88 -35.35 26.20
CA ALA A 27 8.07 -35.46 27.02
C ALA A 27 8.11 -34.39 28.13
N PHE A 28 7.73 -33.16 27.82
CA PHE A 28 7.68 -32.05 28.80
C PHE A 28 6.59 -32.27 29.84
N GLU A 29 5.43 -32.76 29.44
CA GLU A 29 4.34 -33.10 30.36
C GLU A 29 4.73 -34.26 31.31
N ARG A 30 5.41 -35.31 30.80
CA ARG A 30 5.97 -36.36 31.63
C ARG A 30 7.02 -35.85 32.65
N ALA A 31 7.75 -34.79 32.28
CA ALA A 31 8.69 -34.10 33.16
C ALA A 31 8.03 -33.10 34.12
N GLY A 32 6.71 -33.02 34.17
CA GLY A 32 5.95 -32.16 35.09
C GLY A 32 5.84 -30.70 34.65
N HIS A 33 5.93 -30.38 33.34
CA HIS A 33 5.76 -29.06 32.79
C HIS A 33 4.37 -28.91 32.15
N GLU A 34 3.79 -27.72 32.18
CA GLU A 34 2.54 -27.39 31.50
C GLU A 34 2.81 -26.87 30.10
N VAL A 35 2.17 -27.44 29.07
CA VAL A 35 2.35 -27.04 27.69
C VAL A 35 1.01 -26.63 27.07
N VAL A 36 0.97 -25.48 26.43
CA VAL A 36 -0.16 -25.05 25.60
C VAL A 36 0.34 -24.84 24.18
N ILE A 37 -0.38 -25.40 23.22
CA ILE A 37 -0.08 -25.28 21.79
C ILE A 37 -1.08 -24.30 21.17
N VAL A 38 -0.58 -23.31 20.43
CA VAL A 38 -1.41 -22.39 19.62
C VAL A 38 -1.16 -22.68 18.15
N ALA A 39 -2.23 -23.03 17.44
CA ALA A 39 -2.21 -23.38 16.03
C ALA A 39 -3.43 -22.82 15.29
N PRO A 40 -3.41 -22.66 13.95
CA PRO A 40 -4.59 -22.27 13.19
C PRO A 40 -5.65 -23.37 13.15
N GLU A 41 -6.90 -22.99 12.97
CA GLU A 41 -7.96 -23.92 12.59
C GLU A 41 -7.67 -24.50 11.21
N CYS A 42 -7.86 -25.82 11.03
CA CYS A 42 -7.78 -26.50 9.75
C CYS A 42 -8.89 -27.53 9.62
N GLU A 43 -9.18 -27.96 8.41
CA GLU A 43 -10.22 -28.97 8.13
C GLU A 43 -9.93 -30.26 8.90
N GLY A 44 -10.94 -30.77 9.61
CA GLY A 44 -10.81 -31.97 10.44
C GLY A 44 -10.18 -31.78 11.80
N SER A 45 -9.92 -30.52 12.24
CA SER A 45 -9.49 -30.26 13.62
C SER A 45 -10.58 -30.72 14.62
N PRO A 46 -10.22 -31.47 15.66
CA PRO A 46 -11.17 -31.81 16.73
C PRO A 46 -11.72 -30.56 17.42
N PRO A 47 -13.00 -30.55 17.82
CA PRO A 47 -13.62 -29.38 18.46
C PRO A 47 -13.08 -29.10 19.87
N ASP A 48 -12.66 -30.16 20.60
CA ASP A 48 -12.24 -30.10 22.01
C ASP A 48 -10.87 -30.78 22.22
N GLU A 49 -9.79 -30.11 21.79
CA GLU A 49 -8.43 -30.60 22.04
C GLU A 49 -7.90 -30.05 23.38
N VAL A 50 -7.58 -30.92 24.31
CA VAL A 50 -6.94 -30.51 25.58
C VAL A 50 -5.55 -29.98 25.34
N GLY A 51 -5.21 -28.79 25.86
CA GLY A 51 -3.90 -28.16 25.71
C GLY A 51 -3.65 -27.51 24.35
N VAL A 52 -4.62 -27.48 23.44
CA VAL A 52 -4.51 -26.84 22.13
C VAL A 52 -5.51 -25.72 21.96
N ILE A 53 -5.04 -24.54 21.56
CA ILE A 53 -5.86 -23.38 21.23
C ILE A 53 -5.83 -23.17 19.73
N ARG A 54 -7.00 -23.27 19.10
CA ARG A 54 -7.17 -23.04 17.68
C ARG A 54 -7.53 -21.58 17.41
N LEU A 55 -6.70 -20.93 16.59
CA LEU A 55 -6.99 -19.58 16.09
C LEU A 55 -7.78 -19.67 14.79
N ARG A 56 -8.80 -18.83 14.64
CA ARG A 56 -9.52 -18.70 13.36
C ARG A 56 -8.53 -18.45 12.22
N ALA A 57 -8.71 -19.17 11.12
CA ALA A 57 -7.78 -19.17 10.02
C ALA A 57 -8.47 -19.16 8.66
N ILE A 58 -7.78 -18.64 7.64
CA ILE A 58 -8.14 -18.83 6.24
C ILE A 58 -7.61 -20.20 5.85
N GLN A 59 -8.52 -21.14 5.62
CA GLN A 59 -8.18 -22.54 5.30
C GLN A 59 -7.85 -22.71 3.82
N ASN A 60 -7.07 -23.75 3.49
CA ASN A 60 -6.70 -24.15 2.12
C ASN A 60 -6.09 -23.02 1.28
N PHE A 61 -5.18 -22.24 1.89
CA PHE A 61 -4.54 -21.13 1.20
C PHE A 61 -3.75 -21.61 -0.02
N ASN A 62 -4.05 -21.01 -1.18
CA ASN A 62 -3.42 -21.33 -2.46
C ASN A 62 -3.56 -22.82 -2.89
N HIS A 63 -4.70 -23.47 -2.58
CA HIS A 63 -4.96 -24.89 -2.84
C HIS A 63 -3.97 -25.84 -2.15
N SER A 64 -3.34 -25.39 -1.08
CA SER A 64 -2.47 -26.19 -0.23
C SER A 64 -3.20 -26.55 1.08
N ASP A 65 -2.63 -27.51 1.83
CA ASP A 65 -3.12 -27.87 3.17
C ASP A 65 -2.81 -26.79 4.23
N PHE A 66 -2.21 -25.64 3.84
CA PHE A 66 -1.84 -24.57 4.75
C PHE A 66 -3.02 -23.68 5.13
N SER A 67 -3.14 -23.39 6.41
CA SER A 67 -4.09 -22.44 6.98
C SER A 67 -3.36 -21.22 7.56
N ILE A 68 -3.88 -20.03 7.31
CA ILE A 68 -3.29 -18.77 7.80
C ILE A 68 -4.09 -18.27 8.99
N ALA A 69 -3.49 -18.26 10.18
CA ALA A 69 -4.11 -17.73 11.38
C ALA A 69 -4.39 -16.23 11.29
N LEU A 70 -5.55 -15.79 11.74
CA LEU A 70 -5.90 -14.37 11.83
C LEU A 70 -5.28 -13.76 13.10
N PRO A 71 -4.52 -12.64 13.00
CA PRO A 71 -3.69 -12.11 14.09
C PRO A 71 -4.47 -11.46 15.24
N MET A 72 -5.77 -11.28 15.11
CA MET A 72 -6.62 -10.61 16.11
C MET A 72 -7.52 -11.62 16.83
N SER A 73 -7.03 -12.17 17.93
CA SER A 73 -7.82 -13.06 18.79
C SER A 73 -7.83 -12.52 20.22
N SER A 74 -9.04 -12.26 20.75
CA SER A 74 -9.25 -12.02 22.18
C SER A 74 -8.76 -13.21 23.04
N LEU A 75 -8.84 -14.43 22.47
CA LEU A 75 -8.34 -15.68 23.07
C LEU A 75 -6.85 -15.62 23.43
N LEU A 76 -6.00 -15.05 22.57
CA LEU A 76 -4.56 -14.91 22.88
C LEU A 76 -4.31 -13.94 24.03
N SER A 77 -5.06 -12.84 24.09
CA SER A 77 -4.92 -11.88 25.21
C SER A 77 -5.42 -12.48 26.52
N GLU A 78 -6.42 -13.32 26.48
CA GLU A 78 -6.95 -14.05 27.64
C GLU A 78 -5.98 -15.16 28.07
N LEU A 79 -5.45 -15.95 27.12
CA LEU A 79 -4.42 -16.95 27.36
C LEU A 79 -3.20 -16.34 28.06
N MET A 80 -2.69 -15.22 27.56
CA MET A 80 -1.51 -14.57 28.14
C MET A 80 -1.74 -14.06 29.56
N LYS A 81 -2.98 -13.76 29.94
CA LYS A 81 -3.36 -13.35 31.31
C LYS A 81 -3.58 -14.52 32.26
N THR A 82 -4.12 -15.62 31.76
CA THR A 82 -4.51 -16.80 32.57
C THR A 82 -3.39 -17.83 32.66
N PHE A 83 -2.72 -18.13 31.52
CA PHE A 83 -1.69 -19.14 31.49
C PHE A 83 -0.33 -18.62 31.96
N LEU A 84 0.03 -17.34 31.64
CA LEU A 84 1.31 -16.71 32.00
C LEU A 84 2.53 -17.61 31.67
N PRO A 85 2.86 -17.81 30.39
CA PRO A 85 3.95 -18.72 30.02
C PRO A 85 5.32 -18.19 30.47
N ASP A 86 6.20 -19.11 30.86
CA ASP A 86 7.60 -18.84 31.16
C ASP A 86 8.46 -18.70 29.92
N ILE A 87 8.05 -19.39 28.84
CA ILE A 87 8.74 -19.46 27.54
C ILE A 87 7.71 -19.46 26.41
N ILE A 88 8.00 -18.75 25.34
CA ILE A 88 7.33 -18.87 24.04
C ILE A 88 8.28 -19.61 23.10
N HIS A 89 7.83 -20.72 22.52
CA HIS A 89 8.59 -21.48 21.53
C HIS A 89 7.86 -21.48 20.20
N CYS A 90 8.45 -20.86 19.19
CA CYS A 90 7.87 -20.75 17.86
C CYS A 90 8.52 -21.73 16.88
N HIS A 91 7.71 -22.35 16.01
CA HIS A 91 8.15 -23.35 15.04
C HIS A 91 8.13 -22.85 13.59
N HIS A 92 7.64 -21.60 13.36
CA HIS A 92 7.58 -20.97 12.05
C HIS A 92 7.96 -19.49 12.14
N PRO A 93 8.73 -18.92 11.19
CA PRO A 93 9.23 -17.55 11.31
C PRO A 93 8.26 -16.47 10.78
N PHE A 94 7.08 -16.84 10.28
CA PHE A 94 6.08 -15.92 9.75
C PHE A 94 4.68 -16.28 10.26
N TRP A 95 3.72 -15.36 10.22
CA TRP A 95 2.38 -15.44 10.81
C TRP A 95 2.42 -15.75 12.30
N MET A 96 2.46 -17.04 12.68
CA MET A 96 2.58 -17.39 14.10
C MET A 96 3.90 -16.93 14.70
N GLY A 97 4.97 -16.84 13.92
CA GLY A 97 6.24 -16.24 14.32
C GLY A 97 6.13 -14.76 14.64
N ASP A 98 5.45 -14.01 13.79
CA ASP A 98 5.20 -12.58 14.02
C ASP A 98 4.34 -12.36 15.28
N ILE A 99 3.33 -13.21 15.50
CA ILE A 99 2.51 -13.18 16.72
C ILE A 99 3.36 -13.52 17.95
N ALA A 100 4.21 -14.55 17.86
CA ALA A 100 5.09 -14.96 18.95
C ALA A 100 6.06 -13.83 19.34
N LEU A 101 6.66 -13.15 18.37
CA LEU A 101 7.56 -12.03 18.60
C LEU A 101 6.85 -10.84 19.29
N ARG A 102 5.61 -10.53 18.88
CA ARG A 102 4.79 -9.50 19.53
C ARG A 102 4.43 -9.85 20.96
N LEU A 103 4.03 -11.10 21.21
CA LEU A 103 3.72 -11.58 22.56
C LEU A 103 4.95 -11.57 23.46
N SER A 104 6.09 -12.05 22.96
CA SER A 104 7.39 -12.00 23.64
C SER A 104 7.74 -10.58 24.07
N SER A 105 7.70 -9.63 23.13
CA SER A 105 8.00 -8.22 23.39
C SER A 105 6.99 -7.57 24.35
N GLN A 106 5.70 -7.83 24.17
CA GLN A 106 4.64 -7.23 24.99
C GLN A 106 4.66 -7.70 26.43
N PHE A 107 4.89 -9.01 26.66
CA PHE A 107 4.83 -9.63 27.98
C PHE A 107 6.21 -9.90 28.57
N ARG A 108 7.29 -9.56 27.85
CA ARG A 108 8.70 -9.80 28.24
C ARG A 108 8.98 -11.25 28.57
N ILE A 109 8.48 -12.13 27.70
CA ILE A 109 8.69 -13.56 27.82
C ILE A 109 9.71 -13.98 26.76
N PRO A 110 10.78 -14.71 27.13
CA PRO A 110 11.79 -15.13 26.17
C PRO A 110 11.19 -15.94 25.02
N LEU A 111 11.68 -15.68 23.79
CA LEU A 111 11.26 -16.34 22.56
C LEU A 111 12.35 -17.27 22.06
N VAL A 112 12.00 -18.55 21.92
CA VAL A 112 12.82 -19.58 21.28
C VAL A 112 12.25 -19.92 19.91
N PHE A 113 13.09 -20.12 18.91
CA PHE A 113 12.68 -20.50 17.56
C PHE A 113 13.40 -21.76 17.09
N THR A 114 12.64 -22.78 16.67
CA THR A 114 13.23 -23.96 16.00
C THR A 114 13.18 -23.83 14.48
N TYR A 115 14.34 -23.95 13.84
CA TYR A 115 14.48 -23.88 12.38
C TYR A 115 14.25 -25.26 11.75
N HIS A 116 12.99 -25.58 11.44
CA HIS A 116 12.59 -26.91 10.96
C HIS A 116 12.78 -27.14 9.46
N THR A 117 12.76 -26.09 8.63
CA THR A 117 12.59 -26.23 7.19
C THR A 117 13.53 -25.32 6.41
N MET A 118 14.21 -25.89 5.43
CA MET A 118 14.98 -25.15 4.40
C MET A 118 14.01 -24.63 3.33
N PHE A 119 13.32 -23.51 3.64
CA PHE A 119 12.20 -23.02 2.83
C PHE A 119 12.58 -22.68 1.40
N GLU A 120 13.81 -22.29 1.13
CA GLU A 120 14.31 -22.04 -0.22
C GLU A 120 14.34 -23.28 -1.13
N GLN A 121 14.24 -24.46 -0.54
CA GLN A 121 14.13 -25.73 -1.28
C GLN A 121 12.67 -26.10 -1.56
N HIS A 122 11.72 -25.37 -0.97
CA HIS A 122 10.28 -25.57 -1.13
C HIS A 122 9.65 -24.51 -2.07
N MET A 123 10.45 -23.90 -2.92
CA MET A 123 10.02 -22.84 -3.85
C MET A 123 8.91 -23.27 -4.82
N HIS A 124 8.78 -24.55 -5.12
CA HIS A 124 7.74 -25.10 -5.99
C HIS A 124 6.31 -24.94 -5.44
N TYR A 125 6.15 -24.66 -4.14
CA TYR A 125 4.87 -24.30 -3.54
C TYR A 125 4.53 -22.81 -3.71
N LEU A 126 5.48 -21.99 -4.16
CA LEU A 126 5.26 -20.57 -4.38
C LEU A 126 4.90 -20.29 -5.84
N PRO A 127 4.06 -19.27 -6.08
CA PRO A 127 3.67 -18.88 -7.44
C PRO A 127 4.82 -18.31 -8.26
N VAL A 128 5.95 -17.96 -7.62
CA VAL A 128 7.13 -17.37 -8.28
C VAL A 128 8.37 -18.13 -7.84
N GLN A 129 9.04 -18.76 -8.81
CA GLN A 129 10.23 -19.59 -8.61
C GLN A 129 11.44 -18.97 -9.29
N ASN A 130 12.06 -17.95 -8.68
CA ASN A 130 13.28 -17.33 -9.17
C ASN A 130 14.30 -17.12 -8.04
N GLU A 131 15.55 -16.86 -8.39
CA GLU A 131 16.62 -16.61 -7.41
C GLU A 131 16.34 -15.41 -6.50
N GLY A 132 15.75 -14.32 -7.00
CA GLY A 132 15.37 -13.17 -6.18
C GLY A 132 14.34 -13.51 -5.09
N THR A 133 13.36 -14.37 -5.38
CA THR A 133 12.40 -14.86 -4.38
C THR A 133 13.06 -15.78 -3.37
N LYS A 134 14.00 -16.63 -3.82
CA LYS A 134 14.77 -17.50 -2.95
C LYS A 134 15.61 -16.68 -1.96
N ASN A 135 16.34 -15.70 -2.44
CA ASN A 135 17.16 -14.80 -1.61
C ASN A 135 16.30 -14.00 -0.65
N PHE A 136 15.13 -13.49 -1.10
CA PHE A 136 14.18 -12.83 -0.22
C PHE A 136 13.77 -13.72 0.96
N ILE A 137 13.45 -15.00 0.72
CA ILE A 137 13.04 -15.96 1.76
C ILE A 137 14.20 -16.22 2.71
N VAL A 138 15.40 -16.47 2.17
CA VAL A 138 16.61 -16.72 2.99
C VAL A 138 16.89 -15.53 3.90
N GLU A 139 16.87 -14.31 3.37
CA GLU A 139 17.09 -13.08 4.15
C GLU A 139 16.00 -12.84 5.19
N LEU A 140 14.72 -13.07 4.83
CA LEU A 140 13.61 -12.92 5.75
C LEU A 140 13.73 -13.85 6.96
N PHE A 141 14.08 -15.11 6.74
CA PHE A 141 14.21 -16.10 7.80
C PHE A 141 15.48 -15.92 8.63
N THR A 142 16.58 -15.53 7.99
CA THR A 142 17.81 -15.14 8.68
C THR A 142 17.56 -13.94 9.61
N GLY A 143 16.85 -12.95 9.10
CA GLY A 143 16.47 -11.78 9.89
C GLY A 143 15.55 -12.13 11.07
N TYR A 144 14.54 -12.98 10.87
CA TYR A 144 13.68 -13.45 11.95
C TYR A 144 14.48 -14.22 13.02
N ALA A 145 15.38 -15.11 12.59
CA ALA A 145 16.26 -15.84 13.49
C ALA A 145 17.15 -14.90 14.33
N ASN A 146 17.47 -13.72 13.83
CA ASN A 146 18.22 -12.68 14.57
C ASN A 146 17.35 -11.82 15.52
N LEU A 147 16.03 -11.98 15.53
CA LEU A 147 15.12 -11.24 16.42
C LEU A 147 14.68 -12.03 17.66
N VAL A 148 14.99 -13.32 17.73
CA VAL A 148 14.62 -14.20 18.86
C VAL A 148 15.75 -14.28 19.90
N ASN A 149 15.44 -14.76 21.10
CA ASN A 149 16.43 -14.91 22.17
C ASN A 149 17.36 -16.12 21.95
N GLN A 150 16.83 -17.21 21.36
CA GLN A 150 17.57 -18.45 21.10
C GLN A 150 17.02 -19.13 19.84
N VAL A 151 17.92 -19.67 19.02
CA VAL A 151 17.55 -20.53 17.88
C VAL A 151 17.92 -21.99 18.19
N ILE A 152 16.99 -22.89 17.93
CA ILE A 152 17.23 -24.34 17.96
C ILE A 152 17.38 -24.83 16.53
N VAL A 153 18.40 -25.59 16.27
CA VAL A 153 18.66 -26.21 14.97
C VAL A 153 18.75 -27.73 15.12
N PRO A 154 18.18 -28.51 14.18
CA PRO A 154 18.08 -29.95 14.33
C PRO A 154 19.37 -30.69 13.99
N SER A 155 20.37 -30.04 13.38
CA SER A 155 21.65 -30.64 12.98
C SER A 155 22.79 -29.63 12.90
N GLU A 156 24.04 -30.09 12.99
CA GLU A 156 25.24 -29.25 12.82
C GLU A 156 25.36 -28.69 11.38
N SER A 157 24.93 -29.43 10.38
CA SER A 157 24.86 -28.93 8.99
C SER A 157 23.97 -27.72 8.86
N VAL A 158 22.77 -27.72 9.49
CA VAL A 158 21.87 -26.57 9.48
C VAL A 158 22.46 -25.39 10.26
N ARG A 159 23.11 -25.67 11.40
CA ARG A 159 23.82 -24.62 12.15
C ARG A 159 24.88 -23.92 11.29
N ALA A 160 25.73 -24.70 10.61
CA ALA A 160 26.76 -24.15 9.73
C ALA A 160 26.17 -23.28 8.62
N ILE A 161 25.08 -23.71 7.96
CA ILE A 161 24.36 -22.96 6.92
C ILE A 161 23.81 -21.65 7.49
N LEU A 162 23.21 -21.65 8.68
CA LEU A 162 22.68 -20.45 9.28
C LEU A 162 23.77 -19.46 9.72
N LEU A 163 24.91 -19.95 10.20
CA LEU A 163 26.09 -19.12 10.48
C LEU A 163 26.60 -18.41 9.21
N GLU A 164 26.74 -19.17 8.12
CA GLU A 164 27.13 -18.62 6.81
C GLU A 164 26.15 -17.55 6.29
N ARG A 165 24.86 -17.73 6.57
CA ARG A 165 23.81 -16.75 6.25
C ARG A 165 23.76 -15.53 7.16
N GLY A 166 24.59 -15.49 8.20
CA GLY A 166 24.69 -14.34 9.11
C GLY A 166 23.71 -14.36 10.30
N VAL A 167 23.23 -15.51 10.74
CA VAL A 167 22.52 -15.64 12.02
C VAL A 167 23.51 -15.43 13.16
N LYS A 168 23.23 -14.43 13.99
CA LYS A 168 24.07 -14.02 15.15
C LYS A 168 23.49 -14.46 16.49
N THR A 169 22.20 -14.75 16.54
CA THR A 169 21.53 -15.27 17.74
C THR A 169 22.19 -16.58 18.19
N PRO A 170 22.35 -16.81 19.49
CA PRO A 170 22.85 -18.09 19.99
C PRO A 170 22.06 -19.27 19.43
N MET A 171 22.77 -20.29 18.94
CA MET A 171 22.17 -21.49 18.36
C MET A 171 22.58 -22.73 19.14
N GLU A 172 21.57 -23.54 19.49
CA GLU A 172 21.79 -24.85 20.13
C GLU A 172 21.31 -25.95 19.17
N VAL A 173 22.16 -26.99 19.02
CA VAL A 173 21.84 -28.17 18.17
C VAL A 173 21.07 -29.18 18.99
N ILE A 174 19.74 -29.19 18.79
CA ILE A 174 18.87 -30.16 19.47
C ILE A 174 18.02 -30.85 18.41
N PRO A 175 18.30 -32.10 18.10
CA PRO A 175 17.50 -32.88 17.16
C PRO A 175 16.05 -33.07 17.64
N THR A 176 15.14 -33.26 16.69
CA THR A 176 13.81 -33.77 17.02
C THR A 176 13.95 -35.19 17.63
N GLY A 177 13.46 -35.36 18.82
CA GLY A 177 13.52 -36.63 19.50
C GLY A 177 12.59 -37.69 18.92
N VAL A 178 13.02 -38.94 18.93
CA VAL A 178 12.24 -40.10 18.48
C VAL A 178 11.99 -41.02 19.68
N ASP A 179 10.78 -41.56 19.79
CA ASP A 179 10.47 -42.62 20.77
C ASP A 179 11.09 -43.95 20.34
N LEU A 180 12.33 -44.19 20.78
CA LEU A 180 13.08 -45.37 20.38
C LEU A 180 12.44 -46.67 20.88
N GLN A 181 11.72 -46.65 22.01
CA GLN A 181 11.08 -47.85 22.54
C GLN A 181 9.93 -48.30 21.64
N LYS A 182 9.15 -47.32 21.15
CA LYS A 182 8.05 -47.53 20.20
C LYS A 182 8.57 -48.17 18.91
N PHE A 183 9.62 -47.63 18.32
CA PHE A 183 10.14 -48.13 17.05
C PHE A 183 10.97 -49.42 17.18
N SER A 184 11.48 -49.77 18.37
CA SER A 184 12.21 -51.01 18.57
C SER A 184 11.35 -52.30 18.61
N LYS A 185 10.01 -52.15 18.75
CA LYS A 185 9.08 -53.27 18.91
C LYS A 185 8.02 -53.27 17.78
N GLY A 186 8.22 -54.03 16.73
CA GLY A 186 7.26 -54.14 15.63
C GLY A 186 7.28 -55.55 14.98
N ASP A 187 6.23 -55.86 14.26
CA ASP A 187 6.10 -57.10 13.48
C ASP A 187 5.88 -56.76 12.00
N GLY A 188 6.94 -56.91 11.21
CA GLY A 188 6.89 -56.71 9.77
C GLY A 188 6.16 -57.80 8.99
N SER A 189 5.86 -58.93 9.60
CA SER A 189 5.24 -60.09 8.92
C SER A 189 3.80 -59.79 8.48
N ALA A 190 3.06 -59.07 9.34
CA ALA A 190 1.66 -58.64 9.06
C ALA A 190 1.56 -57.70 7.85
N ILE A 191 2.50 -56.75 7.72
CA ILE A 191 2.53 -55.81 6.58
C ILE A 191 2.92 -56.55 5.29
N ARG A 192 3.94 -57.47 5.36
CA ARG A 192 4.35 -58.26 4.25
C ARG A 192 3.21 -59.13 3.72
N ALA A 193 2.50 -59.81 4.61
CA ALA A 193 1.33 -60.65 4.25
C ALA A 193 0.21 -59.82 3.61
N ARG A 194 -0.14 -58.71 4.21
CA ARG A 194 -1.18 -57.79 3.71
C ARG A 194 -0.89 -57.28 2.29
N LEU A 195 0.38 -57.04 1.97
CA LEU A 195 0.82 -56.47 0.70
C LEU A 195 1.28 -57.56 -0.30
N GLY A 196 1.17 -58.85 0.03
CA GLY A 196 1.57 -59.97 -0.83
C GLY A 196 3.09 -60.04 -1.08
N ILE A 197 3.91 -59.56 -0.12
CA ILE A 197 5.36 -59.64 -0.19
C ILE A 197 5.80 -61.00 0.34
N PRO A 198 6.52 -61.82 -0.46
CA PRO A 198 7.00 -63.13 0.00
C PRO A 198 7.84 -63.01 1.27
N ALA A 199 7.67 -63.97 2.19
CA ALA A 199 8.39 -63.98 3.46
C ALA A 199 9.92 -63.95 3.34
N ASN A 200 10.46 -64.58 2.29
CA ASN A 200 11.86 -64.63 1.94
C ASN A 200 12.33 -63.54 0.98
N ALA A 201 11.46 -62.59 0.65
CA ALA A 201 11.84 -61.47 -0.20
C ALA A 201 12.76 -60.47 0.54
N VAL A 202 13.67 -59.90 -0.20
CA VAL A 202 14.46 -58.74 0.24
C VAL A 202 13.63 -57.52 0.03
N VAL A 203 13.44 -56.70 1.05
CA VAL A 203 12.61 -55.50 0.98
C VAL A 203 13.43 -54.22 1.16
N ILE A 204 13.51 -53.44 0.10
CA ILE A 204 13.98 -52.04 0.19
C ILE A 204 12.74 -51.20 0.57
N GLY A 205 12.88 -50.28 1.51
CA GLY A 205 11.77 -49.44 1.96
C GLY A 205 12.01 -47.97 1.84
N TYR A 206 10.90 -47.22 1.76
CA TYR A 206 10.83 -45.76 1.90
C TYR A 206 9.57 -45.40 2.69
N VAL A 207 9.72 -44.44 3.58
CA VAL A 207 8.57 -43.83 4.29
C VAL A 207 8.68 -42.30 4.20
N GLY A 208 7.58 -41.65 3.81
CA GLY A 208 7.52 -40.20 3.75
C GLY A 208 6.44 -39.67 2.77
N ARG A 209 6.29 -38.37 2.72
CA ARG A 209 5.41 -37.72 1.75
C ARG A 209 5.92 -37.97 0.31
N LEU A 210 5.01 -38.30 -0.61
CA LEU A 210 5.38 -38.55 -2.01
C LEU A 210 5.38 -37.25 -2.80
N ALA A 211 6.36 -36.37 -2.55
CA ALA A 211 6.45 -35.02 -3.10
C ALA A 211 7.84 -34.72 -3.72
N LEU A 212 7.91 -33.67 -4.54
CA LEU A 212 9.08 -33.34 -5.36
C LEU A 212 10.37 -33.13 -4.56
N GLU A 213 10.25 -32.47 -3.38
CA GLU A 213 11.37 -32.17 -2.49
C GLU A 213 12.05 -33.41 -1.91
N LYS A 214 11.39 -34.59 -1.98
CA LYS A 214 11.94 -35.86 -1.51
C LYS A 214 12.74 -36.61 -2.58
N ASN A 215 12.90 -36.01 -3.77
CA ASN A 215 13.70 -36.57 -4.87
C ASN A 215 13.33 -38.02 -5.24
N LEU A 216 12.02 -38.28 -5.24
CA LEU A 216 11.50 -39.65 -5.44
C LEU A 216 11.63 -40.16 -6.85
N GLU A 217 11.81 -39.29 -7.83
CA GLU A 217 12.06 -39.69 -9.21
C GLU A 217 13.41 -40.37 -9.31
N PHE A 218 14.47 -39.77 -8.78
CA PHE A 218 15.81 -40.38 -8.72
C PHE A 218 15.80 -41.70 -7.94
N LEU A 219 15.18 -41.68 -6.73
CA LEU A 219 15.06 -42.86 -5.87
C LEU A 219 14.35 -44.01 -6.60
N SER A 220 13.19 -43.73 -7.21
CA SER A 220 12.38 -44.73 -7.91
C SER A 220 13.09 -45.33 -9.13
N ARG A 221 13.76 -44.47 -9.93
CA ARG A 221 14.59 -44.96 -11.06
C ARG A 221 15.74 -45.87 -10.60
N SER A 222 16.39 -45.49 -9.52
CA SER A 222 17.52 -46.25 -8.96
C SER A 222 17.05 -47.57 -8.38
N VAL A 223 16.02 -47.57 -7.55
CA VAL A 223 15.50 -48.80 -6.94
C VAL A 223 14.90 -49.74 -8.00
N ALA A 224 14.11 -49.23 -8.97
CA ALA A 224 13.54 -50.06 -10.05
C ALA A 224 14.64 -50.71 -10.90
N ALA A 225 15.73 -49.99 -11.21
CA ALA A 225 16.89 -50.52 -11.89
C ALA A 225 17.58 -51.63 -11.06
N TYR A 226 17.63 -51.49 -9.72
CA TYR A 226 18.15 -52.51 -8.82
C TYR A 226 17.25 -53.76 -8.82
N LEU A 227 15.93 -53.59 -8.71
CA LEU A 227 14.96 -54.69 -8.76
C LEU A 227 15.04 -55.48 -10.05
N LYS A 228 15.37 -54.85 -11.17
CA LYS A 228 15.59 -55.53 -12.45
C LYS A 228 16.77 -56.51 -12.43
N LYS A 229 17.83 -56.13 -11.68
CA LYS A 229 19.04 -56.98 -11.52
C LYS A 229 18.85 -58.08 -10.47
N GLU A 230 18.02 -57.82 -9.43
CA GLU A 230 17.81 -58.70 -8.29
C GLU A 230 16.33 -59.12 -8.20
N PRO A 231 15.93 -60.26 -8.78
CA PRO A 231 14.53 -60.67 -8.91
C PRO A 231 13.77 -60.90 -7.60
N LYS A 232 14.47 -61.19 -6.52
CA LYS A 232 13.90 -61.45 -5.18
C LYS A 232 13.69 -60.19 -4.37
N THR A 233 14.03 -58.99 -4.91
CA THR A 233 13.91 -57.74 -4.24
C THR A 233 12.59 -57.06 -4.55
N HIS A 234 11.96 -56.52 -3.50
CA HIS A 234 10.71 -55.72 -3.56
C HIS A 234 10.95 -54.32 -3.02
N PHE A 235 10.12 -53.37 -3.43
CA PHE A 235 10.14 -52.01 -2.91
C PHE A 235 8.84 -51.71 -2.17
N LEU A 236 8.96 -51.36 -0.88
CA LEU A 236 7.84 -51.00 -0.01
C LEU A 236 7.86 -49.50 0.26
N VAL A 237 6.77 -48.83 -0.12
CA VAL A 237 6.61 -47.36 0.04
C VAL A 237 5.46 -47.06 1.00
N GLY A 238 5.77 -46.45 2.14
CA GLY A 238 4.81 -45.94 3.12
C GLY A 238 4.63 -44.43 2.92
N GLY A 239 3.40 -44.01 2.64
CA GLY A 239 3.07 -42.59 2.44
C GLY A 239 2.12 -42.36 1.26
N ASP A 240 1.74 -41.10 1.06
CA ASP A 240 0.92 -40.66 -0.08
C ASP A 240 1.39 -39.26 -0.56
N GLY A 241 0.96 -38.86 -1.75
CA GLY A 241 1.29 -37.54 -2.31
C GLY A 241 1.22 -37.47 -3.83
N PRO A 242 1.50 -36.30 -4.40
CA PRO A 242 1.31 -36.03 -5.83
C PRO A 242 2.17 -36.88 -6.78
N LEU A 243 3.29 -37.44 -6.31
CA LEU A 243 4.16 -38.25 -7.16
C LEU A 243 3.80 -39.75 -7.21
N LYS A 244 2.74 -40.20 -6.55
CA LYS A 244 2.32 -41.60 -6.46
C LYS A 244 2.17 -42.26 -7.83
N ASP A 245 1.49 -41.64 -8.78
CA ASP A 245 1.27 -42.18 -10.11
C ASP A 245 2.54 -42.14 -10.97
N GLN A 246 3.41 -41.17 -10.75
CA GLN A 246 4.69 -41.09 -11.42
C GLN A 246 5.61 -42.25 -10.98
N ILE A 247 5.63 -42.55 -9.67
CA ILE A 247 6.39 -43.68 -9.11
C ILE A 247 5.91 -45.00 -9.79
N LYS A 248 4.60 -45.25 -9.85
CA LYS A 248 4.04 -46.41 -10.53
C LYS A 248 4.50 -46.50 -12.00
N LYS A 249 4.37 -45.43 -12.77
CA LYS A 249 4.82 -45.38 -14.17
C LYS A 249 6.31 -45.68 -14.33
N ILE A 250 7.17 -45.26 -13.43
CA ILE A 250 8.62 -45.58 -13.46
C ILE A 250 8.83 -47.08 -13.29
N PHE A 251 8.17 -47.69 -12.31
CA PHE A 251 8.34 -49.15 -12.04
C PHE A 251 7.71 -49.99 -13.13
N ASP A 252 6.56 -49.63 -13.66
CA ASP A 252 5.91 -50.31 -14.78
C ASP A 252 6.77 -50.23 -16.05
N GLY A 253 7.31 -49.08 -16.38
CA GLY A 253 8.20 -48.87 -17.51
C GLY A 253 9.51 -49.63 -17.44
N GLN A 254 9.93 -50.04 -16.23
CA GLN A 254 11.12 -50.91 -16.04
C GLN A 254 10.80 -52.40 -15.84
N GLY A 255 9.50 -52.77 -15.93
CA GLY A 255 9.06 -54.14 -15.71
C GLY A 255 9.11 -54.63 -14.26
N ALA A 256 9.17 -53.72 -13.31
CA ALA A 256 9.24 -54.00 -11.88
C ALA A 256 7.92 -53.71 -11.12
N GLY A 257 6.85 -53.32 -11.79
CA GLY A 257 5.56 -52.86 -11.20
C GLY A 257 4.96 -53.86 -10.21
N LYS A 258 5.02 -55.18 -10.49
CA LYS A 258 4.53 -56.22 -9.57
C LYS A 258 5.29 -56.31 -8.24
N ARG A 259 6.44 -55.67 -8.14
CA ARG A 259 7.31 -55.66 -6.96
C ARG A 259 7.38 -54.34 -6.26
N LEU A 260 6.56 -53.40 -6.71
CA LEU A 260 6.28 -52.12 -6.01
C LEU A 260 5.03 -52.29 -5.14
N HIS A 261 5.17 -52.00 -3.85
CA HIS A 261 4.12 -52.12 -2.85
C HIS A 261 3.86 -50.74 -2.21
N LEU A 262 2.70 -50.15 -2.48
CA LEU A 262 2.28 -48.84 -1.90
C LEU A 262 1.38 -49.13 -0.69
N ALA A 263 1.90 -48.90 0.51
CA ALA A 263 1.15 -49.13 1.75
C ALA A 263 0.19 -48.01 2.17
N GLY A 264 0.26 -46.83 1.46
CA GLY A 264 -0.50 -45.63 1.83
C GLY A 264 0.00 -44.96 3.12
N VAL A 265 -0.79 -44.01 3.63
CA VAL A 265 -0.43 -43.32 4.89
C VAL A 265 -0.60 -44.26 6.08
N LEU A 266 0.49 -44.45 6.83
CA LEU A 266 0.54 -45.32 8.00
C LEU A 266 0.71 -44.50 9.28
N LYS A 267 0.02 -44.89 10.36
CA LYS A 267 0.10 -44.24 11.69
C LYS A 267 0.26 -45.26 12.80
N GLY A 268 0.76 -44.82 13.95
CA GLY A 268 0.86 -45.69 15.15
C GLY A 268 1.66 -46.94 14.91
N GLN A 269 1.13 -48.09 15.36
CA GLN A 269 1.80 -49.41 15.23
C GLN A 269 1.99 -49.81 13.77
N GLY A 270 1.06 -49.47 12.87
CA GLY A 270 1.21 -49.80 11.45
C GLY A 270 2.44 -49.15 10.77
N LEU A 271 2.85 -47.97 11.22
CA LEU A 271 4.08 -47.32 10.79
C LEU A 271 5.32 -48.07 11.30
N VAL A 272 5.31 -48.47 12.56
CA VAL A 272 6.38 -49.25 13.17
C VAL A 272 6.58 -50.60 12.45
N ASP A 273 5.47 -51.32 12.23
CA ASP A 273 5.48 -52.58 11.52
C ASP A 273 5.97 -52.45 10.07
N CYS A 274 5.69 -51.29 9.44
CA CYS A 274 6.20 -51.01 8.10
C CYS A 274 7.74 -50.93 8.07
N TYR A 275 8.35 -50.25 9.03
CA TYR A 275 9.81 -50.26 9.14
C TYR A 275 10.37 -51.67 9.37
N HIS A 276 9.78 -52.45 10.29
CA HIS A 276 10.19 -53.82 10.56
C HIS A 276 9.98 -54.80 9.36
N ALA A 277 9.13 -54.40 8.39
CA ALA A 277 8.98 -55.16 7.15
C ALA A 277 10.17 -55.00 6.16
N MET A 278 11.05 -54.02 6.39
CA MET A 278 12.13 -53.62 5.49
C MET A 278 13.46 -54.30 5.91
N ASN A 279 14.34 -54.54 4.92
CA ASN A 279 15.70 -54.94 5.17
C ASN A 279 16.69 -53.78 5.08
N ILE A 280 16.46 -52.87 4.19
CA ILE A 280 17.20 -51.62 4.01
C ILE A 280 16.22 -50.49 3.78
N PHE A 281 16.49 -49.31 4.36
CA PHE A 281 15.78 -48.07 4.10
C PHE A 281 16.51 -47.24 3.04
N ALA A 282 15.88 -46.90 1.95
CA ALA A 282 16.45 -46.15 0.84
C ALA A 282 15.95 -44.70 0.85
N PHE A 283 16.86 -43.72 0.74
CA PHE A 283 16.52 -42.31 0.90
C PHE A 283 17.33 -41.43 -0.06
N ALA A 284 16.68 -40.44 -0.66
CA ALA A 284 17.33 -39.56 -1.65
C ALA A 284 17.03 -38.08 -1.50
N SER A 285 16.32 -37.68 -0.43
CA SER A 285 15.99 -36.27 -0.19
C SER A 285 17.25 -35.43 0.01
N LEU A 286 17.29 -34.25 -0.63
CA LEU A 286 18.39 -33.28 -0.52
C LEU A 286 18.03 -32.11 0.42
N SER A 287 16.78 -32.08 0.91
CA SER A 287 16.19 -30.94 1.64
C SER A 287 15.96 -31.20 3.13
N GLU A 288 16.61 -32.19 3.70
CA GLU A 288 16.38 -32.54 5.10
C GLU A 288 17.15 -31.63 6.06
N THR A 289 16.48 -31.23 7.12
CA THR A 289 17.15 -30.57 8.25
C THR A 289 17.66 -31.57 9.29
N GLN A 290 17.05 -32.74 9.39
CA GLN A 290 17.46 -33.85 10.28
C GLN A 290 17.26 -35.24 9.66
N GLY A 291 16.14 -35.45 8.93
CA GLY A 291 15.77 -36.77 8.42
C GLY A 291 15.24 -37.70 9.51
N ILE A 292 14.17 -37.29 10.21
CA ILE A 292 13.55 -38.07 11.32
C ILE A 292 13.26 -39.51 10.90
N VAL A 293 12.77 -39.76 9.68
CA VAL A 293 12.44 -41.09 9.14
C VAL A 293 13.66 -42.01 9.08
N LEU A 294 14.90 -41.47 9.01
CA LEU A 294 16.12 -42.26 9.05
C LEU A 294 16.36 -42.79 10.47
N VAL A 295 16.12 -41.93 11.48
CA VAL A 295 16.23 -42.33 12.89
C VAL A 295 15.20 -43.40 13.24
N GLU A 296 13.94 -43.24 12.75
CA GLU A 296 12.87 -44.22 12.95
C GLU A 296 13.23 -45.57 12.34
N ALA A 297 13.71 -45.58 11.06
CA ALA A 297 14.16 -46.80 10.40
C ALA A 297 15.30 -47.48 11.17
N MET A 298 16.31 -46.72 11.61
CA MET A 298 17.43 -47.22 12.38
C MET A 298 17.04 -47.75 13.78
N ALA A 299 16.08 -47.09 14.45
CA ALA A 299 15.53 -47.55 15.71
C ALA A 299 14.82 -48.92 15.55
N ALA A 300 14.21 -49.19 14.42
CA ALA A 300 13.65 -50.47 14.03
C ALA A 300 14.76 -51.50 13.61
N GLY A 301 16.02 -51.09 13.66
CA GLY A 301 17.14 -51.96 13.25
C GLY A 301 17.31 -52.09 11.74
N VAL A 302 16.87 -51.13 10.97
CA VAL A 302 16.96 -51.10 9.49
C VAL A 302 18.12 -50.21 9.06
N PRO A 303 19.21 -50.75 8.45
CA PRO A 303 20.29 -49.94 7.89
C PRO A 303 19.81 -49.04 6.75
N VAL A 304 20.50 -47.92 6.53
CA VAL A 304 20.08 -46.88 5.60
C VAL A 304 21.03 -46.77 4.40
N VAL A 305 20.50 -46.63 3.20
CA VAL A 305 21.23 -46.18 2.02
C VAL A 305 20.67 -44.86 1.58
N ALA A 306 21.47 -43.79 1.67
CA ALA A 306 20.98 -42.44 1.43
C ALA A 306 21.94 -41.63 0.57
N VAL A 307 21.38 -40.64 -0.18
CA VAL A 307 22.17 -39.59 -0.80
C VAL A 307 22.67 -38.66 0.27
N ASP A 308 23.96 -38.27 0.19
CA ASP A 308 24.59 -37.37 1.13
C ASP A 308 23.99 -35.96 1.06
N ALA A 309 23.42 -35.49 2.15
CA ALA A 309 22.77 -34.21 2.27
C ALA A 309 22.83 -33.67 3.73
N PRO A 310 22.63 -32.37 3.95
CA PRO A 310 22.44 -31.82 5.29
C PRO A 310 21.35 -32.58 6.06
N GLY A 311 21.58 -32.83 7.35
CA GLY A 311 20.69 -33.63 8.20
C GLY A 311 20.73 -35.14 7.98
N VAL A 312 21.18 -35.63 6.82
CA VAL A 312 21.34 -37.04 6.53
C VAL A 312 22.69 -37.57 7.05
N ARG A 313 23.77 -36.84 6.79
CA ARG A 313 25.15 -37.19 7.16
C ARG A 313 25.38 -37.22 8.66
N GLU A 314 24.55 -36.58 9.45
CA GLU A 314 24.61 -36.65 10.90
C GLU A 314 24.06 -37.96 11.44
N VAL A 315 23.07 -38.54 10.74
CA VAL A 315 22.39 -39.77 11.15
C VAL A 315 23.10 -41.02 10.54
N VAL A 316 23.41 -40.93 9.24
CA VAL A 316 24.02 -42.05 8.51
C VAL A 316 25.53 -41.90 8.51
N LYS A 317 26.25 -42.93 9.06
CA LYS A 317 27.71 -43.04 9.05
C LYS A 317 28.13 -44.12 8.06
N ASP A 318 28.78 -43.69 6.96
CA ASP A 318 29.12 -44.57 5.82
C ASP A 318 29.91 -45.79 6.25
N GLY A 319 29.48 -46.97 5.80
CA GLY A 319 30.07 -48.25 6.13
C GLY A 319 29.83 -48.74 7.57
N TYR A 320 29.23 -47.95 8.46
CA TYR A 320 28.98 -48.30 9.86
C TYR A 320 27.50 -48.69 10.14
N ASN A 321 26.56 -47.83 9.86
CA ASN A 321 25.12 -48.06 10.07
C ASN A 321 24.31 -47.98 8.76
N GLY A 322 25.01 -47.85 7.63
CA GLY A 322 24.42 -47.71 6.30
C GLY A 322 25.45 -47.26 5.27
N ARG A 323 25.00 -46.66 4.18
CA ARG A 323 25.87 -46.12 3.12
C ARG A 323 25.43 -44.71 2.74
N LEU A 324 26.41 -43.84 2.57
CA LEU A 324 26.19 -42.50 2.00
C LEU A 324 26.65 -42.45 0.55
N VAL A 325 25.79 -41.94 -0.35
CA VAL A 325 26.07 -41.79 -1.79
C VAL A 325 26.32 -40.32 -2.07
N PHE A 326 27.52 -40.00 -2.52
CA PHE A 326 27.88 -38.62 -2.87
C PHE A 326 27.34 -38.27 -4.25
N GLY A 327 26.44 -37.26 -4.29
CA GLY A 327 25.77 -36.80 -5.50
C GLY A 327 24.69 -37.75 -6.01
N GLU A 328 23.92 -37.28 -7.00
CA GLU A 328 22.80 -38.02 -7.61
C GLU A 328 23.33 -38.98 -8.72
N SER A 329 24.11 -39.95 -8.36
CA SER A 329 24.61 -41.00 -9.28
C SER A 329 23.84 -42.28 -9.10
N GLN A 330 23.06 -42.68 -10.11
CA GLN A 330 22.30 -43.92 -10.11
C GLN A 330 23.22 -45.15 -9.97
N SER A 331 24.39 -45.18 -10.64
CA SER A 331 25.37 -46.26 -10.52
C SER A 331 25.85 -46.42 -9.09
N ASN A 332 26.26 -45.32 -8.46
CA ASN A 332 26.77 -45.33 -7.07
C ASN A 332 25.69 -45.74 -6.06
N PHE A 333 24.41 -45.34 -6.33
CA PHE A 333 23.30 -45.74 -5.47
C PHE A 333 23.00 -47.26 -5.57
N LEU A 334 23.07 -47.81 -6.79
CA LEU A 334 22.93 -49.24 -7.01
C LEU A 334 24.10 -50.02 -6.35
N GLU A 335 25.31 -49.51 -6.45
CA GLU A 335 26.48 -50.11 -5.81
C GLU A 335 26.35 -50.09 -4.28
N ALA A 336 25.85 -49.01 -3.72
CA ALA A 336 25.60 -48.88 -2.27
C ALA A 336 24.55 -49.87 -1.78
N LEU A 337 23.45 -50.07 -2.53
CA LEU A 337 22.46 -51.12 -2.23
C LEU A 337 23.06 -52.50 -2.33
N ALA A 338 23.79 -52.79 -3.41
CA ALA A 338 24.46 -54.07 -3.60
C ALA A 338 25.51 -54.36 -2.52
N TRP A 339 26.27 -53.36 -2.10
CA TRP A 339 27.26 -53.47 -1.03
C TRP A 339 26.60 -53.92 0.28
N CYS A 340 25.48 -53.32 0.67
CA CYS A 340 24.76 -53.69 1.89
C CYS A 340 24.28 -55.14 1.85
N PHE A 341 23.69 -55.59 0.73
CA PHE A 341 23.13 -56.96 0.63
C PHE A 341 24.20 -58.05 0.39
N LYS A 342 25.39 -57.66 -0.06
CA LYS A 342 26.52 -58.57 -0.21
C LYS A 342 27.33 -58.80 1.07
N GLN A 343 27.00 -58.06 2.16
CA GLN A 343 27.66 -58.28 3.44
C GLN A 343 27.41 -59.71 3.99
N PRO A 344 28.40 -60.36 4.60
CA PRO A 344 28.16 -61.56 5.34
C PRO A 344 27.05 -61.39 6.39
N PRO A 345 26.27 -62.43 6.71
CA PRO A 345 25.14 -62.30 7.65
C PRO A 345 25.52 -61.68 9.01
N ASN A 346 26.68 -62.03 9.55
CA ASN A 346 27.20 -61.44 10.79
C ASN A 346 27.51 -59.94 10.68
N GLU A 347 28.04 -59.50 9.54
CA GLU A 347 28.34 -58.11 9.31
C GLU A 347 27.06 -57.31 9.08
N PHE A 348 26.07 -57.89 8.37
CA PHE A 348 24.78 -57.27 8.21
C PHE A 348 24.03 -57.10 9.56
N GLU A 349 24.05 -58.13 10.40
CA GLU A 349 23.49 -58.04 11.74
C GLU A 349 24.27 -57.05 12.64
N ARG A 350 25.56 -56.93 12.46
CA ARG A 350 26.34 -55.87 13.10
C ARG A 350 25.92 -54.49 12.65
N MET A 351 25.69 -54.28 11.37
CA MET A 351 25.22 -53.04 10.80
C MET A 351 23.84 -52.64 11.36
N LYS A 352 22.92 -53.62 11.52
CA LYS A 352 21.60 -53.40 12.17
C LYS A 352 21.76 -52.97 13.63
N LYS A 353 22.64 -53.63 14.40
CA LYS A 353 22.92 -53.21 15.79
C LYS A 353 23.58 -51.83 15.86
N ASN A 354 24.44 -51.49 14.93
CA ASN A 354 25.07 -50.19 14.82
C ASN A 354 24.02 -49.08 14.48
N ALA A 355 23.06 -49.42 13.60
CA ALA A 355 21.95 -48.55 13.29
C ALA A 355 21.16 -48.21 14.56
N GLN A 356 20.75 -49.22 15.32
CA GLN A 356 20.06 -49.00 16.61
C GLN A 356 20.92 -48.22 17.64
N ALA A 357 22.20 -48.53 17.74
CA ALA A 357 23.10 -47.84 18.64
C ALA A 357 23.26 -46.36 18.33
N ALA A 358 23.32 -45.99 17.03
CA ALA A 358 23.43 -44.63 16.58
C ALA A 358 22.21 -43.76 16.89
N THR A 359 21.04 -44.38 17.12
CA THR A 359 19.81 -43.61 17.44
C THR A 359 19.73 -43.10 18.87
N LYS A 360 20.59 -43.60 19.79
CA LYS A 360 20.50 -43.24 21.24
C LYS A 360 20.58 -41.77 21.51
N GLU A 361 21.33 -41.01 20.71
CA GLU A 361 21.47 -39.56 20.86
C GLU A 361 20.22 -38.80 20.42
N PHE A 362 19.32 -39.46 19.70
CA PHE A 362 18.04 -38.95 19.23
C PHE A 362 16.85 -39.39 20.11
N ALA A 363 17.12 -39.99 21.27
CA ALA A 363 16.03 -40.34 22.19
C ALA A 363 15.23 -39.10 22.64
N VAL A 364 13.91 -39.16 22.55
CA VAL A 364 13.04 -38.02 22.81
C VAL A 364 13.25 -37.41 24.19
N ASP A 365 13.43 -38.24 25.21
CA ASP A 365 13.62 -37.74 26.58
C ASP A 365 14.99 -37.06 26.76
N LEU A 366 16.05 -37.53 26.06
CA LEU A 366 17.35 -36.85 26.06
C LEU A 366 17.28 -35.48 25.34
N CYS A 367 16.64 -35.45 24.19
CA CYS A 367 16.45 -34.20 23.44
C CYS A 367 15.55 -33.20 24.20
N ALA A 368 14.48 -33.69 24.86
CA ALA A 368 13.60 -32.88 25.70
C ALA A 368 14.35 -32.30 26.91
N ASN A 369 15.18 -33.06 27.57
CA ASN A 369 15.99 -32.58 28.69
C ASN A 369 17.00 -31.48 28.26
N ARG A 370 17.62 -31.62 27.10
CA ARG A 370 18.48 -30.58 26.50
C ARG A 370 17.65 -29.30 26.20
N MET A 371 16.49 -29.45 25.64
CA MET A 371 15.60 -28.33 25.34
C MET A 371 15.16 -27.60 26.63
N LEU A 372 14.74 -28.32 27.67
CA LEU A 372 14.39 -27.78 28.97
C LEU A 372 15.53 -27.00 29.62
N LYS A 373 16.76 -27.54 29.52
CA LYS A 373 17.95 -26.86 29.99
C LYS A 373 18.17 -25.54 29.25
N THR A 374 18.06 -25.55 27.93
CA THR A 374 18.16 -24.33 27.10
C THR A 374 17.09 -23.31 27.49
N TYR A 375 15.86 -23.74 27.75
CA TYR A 375 14.80 -22.83 28.21
C TYR A 375 15.13 -22.18 29.56
N GLN A 376 15.69 -22.96 30.50
CA GLN A 376 16.11 -22.42 31.80
C GLN A 376 17.22 -21.38 31.65
N GLU A 377 18.21 -21.64 30.80
CA GLU A 377 19.34 -20.72 30.54
C GLU A 377 18.88 -19.42 29.92
N VAL A 378 17.98 -19.47 28.94
CA VAL A 378 17.43 -18.30 28.26
C VAL A 378 16.57 -17.48 29.23
N ARG A 379 15.77 -18.12 30.07
CA ARG A 379 14.94 -17.47 31.07
C ARG A 379 15.78 -16.71 32.11
N VAL A 380 16.86 -17.31 32.61
CA VAL A 380 17.78 -16.69 33.61
C VAL A 380 18.46 -15.46 33.01
N LYS A 381 18.91 -15.53 31.78
CA LYS A 381 19.54 -14.38 31.06
C LYS A 381 18.59 -13.18 30.93
N GLU A 382 17.31 -13.41 30.66
CA GLU A 382 16.31 -12.36 30.54
C GLU A 382 16.03 -11.69 31.90
N TYR A 383 15.89 -12.44 32.98
CA TYR A 383 15.66 -11.92 34.32
C TYR A 383 16.84 -11.16 34.93
N THR A 384 18.06 -11.42 34.49
CA THR A 384 19.29 -10.76 34.98
C THR A 384 19.66 -9.51 34.18
N SER A 385 18.95 -9.19 33.12
CA SER A 385 19.18 -7.97 32.34
C SER A 385 18.83 -6.71 33.15
N PRO A 386 19.70 -5.65 33.14
CA PRO A 386 19.52 -4.43 33.96
C PRO A 386 18.26 -3.59 33.62
N ASP A 387 17.56 -3.90 32.54
CA ASP A 387 16.42 -3.12 32.01
C ASP A 387 15.07 -3.42 32.70
N HIS A 388 15.02 -4.11 33.82
CA HIS A 388 13.79 -4.39 34.58
C HIS A 388 13.24 -3.14 35.30
N LYS A 389 12.77 -2.16 34.56
CA LYS A 389 11.91 -1.09 35.11
C LYS A 389 10.46 -1.34 34.72
N ASN A 390 9.66 -1.71 35.73
CA ASN A 390 8.21 -1.94 35.67
C ASN A 390 7.43 -0.67 35.29
N SER A 391 7.36 -0.31 34.04
CA SER A 391 6.40 0.71 33.59
C SER A 391 5.76 0.30 32.25
N ALA A 392 4.46 0.56 32.13
CA ALA A 392 3.69 0.34 30.91
C ALA A 392 4.30 1.07 29.67
N TRP A 393 5.08 2.12 29.93
CA TRP A 393 5.80 2.87 28.88
C TRP A 393 6.90 2.04 28.22
N TYR A 394 7.67 1.28 28.99
CA TYR A 394 8.75 0.45 28.43
C TYR A 394 8.20 -0.70 27.59
N SER A 395 7.08 -1.32 28.01
CA SER A 395 6.44 -2.37 27.20
C SER A 395 5.89 -1.82 25.86
N LEU A 396 5.44 -0.56 25.85
CA LEU A 396 5.03 0.11 24.61
C LEU A 396 6.23 0.40 23.70
N VAL A 397 7.34 0.87 24.27
CA VAL A 397 8.58 1.15 23.52
C VAL A 397 9.17 -0.15 22.93
N ASP A 398 9.22 -1.22 23.71
CA ASP A 398 9.71 -2.52 23.24
C ASP A 398 8.82 -3.11 22.14
N ARG A 399 7.50 -2.92 22.24
CA ARG A 399 6.57 -3.30 21.19
C ARG A 399 6.78 -2.49 19.90
N LEU A 400 6.93 -1.18 20.01
CA LEU A 400 7.24 -0.32 18.85
C LEU A 400 8.59 -0.68 18.22
N LYS A 401 9.57 -1.02 19.06
CA LYS A 401 10.89 -1.48 18.61
C LYS A 401 10.79 -2.80 17.84
N SER A 402 10.06 -3.80 18.35
CA SER A 402 9.89 -5.09 17.65
C SER A 402 9.12 -4.95 16.34
N GLU A 403 8.06 -4.10 16.27
CA GLU A 403 7.38 -3.79 15.00
C GLU A 403 8.33 -3.10 14.00
N TRP A 404 9.18 -2.19 14.48
CA TRP A 404 10.20 -1.52 13.66
C TRP A 404 11.26 -2.49 13.15
N ASP A 405 11.73 -3.41 14.01
CA ASP A 405 12.75 -4.40 13.64
C ASP A 405 12.19 -5.44 12.65
N MET A 406 10.93 -5.87 12.81
CA MET A 406 10.24 -6.70 11.80
C MET A 406 10.10 -5.98 10.46
N PHE A 407 9.71 -4.70 10.48
CA PHE A 407 9.61 -3.88 9.27
C PHE A 407 10.98 -3.71 8.59
N LYS A 408 12.02 -3.42 9.37
CA LYS A 408 13.40 -3.28 8.89
C LYS A 408 13.91 -4.58 8.26
N ASN A 409 13.64 -5.72 8.88
CA ASN A 409 14.00 -7.03 8.35
C ASN A 409 13.32 -7.29 6.99
N MET A 410 12.04 -7.04 6.88
CA MET A 410 11.29 -7.19 5.63
C MET A 410 11.80 -6.22 4.53
N MET A 411 12.18 -4.99 4.89
CA MET A 411 12.76 -4.01 3.97
C MET A 411 14.17 -4.42 3.51
N HIS A 412 14.98 -4.98 4.41
CA HIS A 412 16.34 -5.48 4.11
C HIS A 412 16.27 -6.67 3.14
N ALA A 413 15.39 -7.64 3.42
CA ALA A 413 15.15 -8.77 2.53
C ALA A 413 14.67 -8.33 1.13
N GLY A 414 13.76 -7.35 1.06
CA GLY A 414 13.32 -6.76 -0.21
C GLY A 414 14.43 -6.02 -0.96
N GLY A 415 15.31 -5.32 -0.24
CA GLY A 415 16.48 -4.62 -0.79
C GLY A 415 17.53 -5.57 -1.36
N ALA A 416 17.83 -6.65 -0.65
CA ALA A 416 18.76 -7.70 -1.10
C ALA A 416 18.25 -8.38 -2.39
N ALA A 417 16.96 -8.70 -2.46
CA ALA A 417 16.34 -9.25 -3.67
C ALA A 417 16.41 -8.30 -4.88
N MET A 418 16.42 -6.98 -4.66
CA MET A 418 16.58 -5.97 -5.72
C MET A 418 18.05 -5.78 -6.13
N ALA A 419 18.99 -5.85 -5.20
CA ALA A 419 20.42 -5.67 -5.49
C ALA A 419 20.97 -6.76 -6.43
N ASP A 420 20.54 -7.99 -6.24
CA ASP A 420 20.95 -9.14 -7.09
C ASP A 420 20.39 -9.07 -8.52
N THR A 421 19.34 -8.28 -8.74
CA THR A 421 18.80 -8.03 -10.10
C THR A 421 19.52 -6.91 -10.86
N VAL A 422 20.43 -6.17 -10.22
CA VAL A 422 21.08 -4.95 -10.77
C VAL A 422 22.59 -5.07 -10.90
N SER A 423 23.24 -6.18 -10.55
CA SER A 423 24.69 -6.34 -10.71
C SER A 423 25.13 -6.46 -12.19
N PRO A 424 26.07 -5.62 -12.68
CA PRO A 424 26.37 -5.50 -14.11
C PRO A 424 27.51 -6.36 -14.65
N ASP A 425 27.85 -7.48 -14.05
CA ASP A 425 28.98 -8.29 -14.56
C ASP A 425 28.63 -9.78 -14.75
N LYS A 426 28.05 -10.10 -15.93
CA LYS A 426 28.27 -11.38 -16.62
C LYS A 426 28.05 -11.22 -18.13
N PRO A 427 28.80 -11.93 -19.01
CA PRO A 427 28.87 -11.67 -20.45
C PRO A 427 27.53 -11.98 -21.16
N LYS A 428 27.15 -11.08 -22.06
CA LYS A 428 25.92 -11.15 -22.87
C LYS A 428 25.82 -12.42 -23.69
N LYS A 429 25.07 -13.42 -23.25
CA LYS A 429 24.47 -14.41 -24.13
C LYS A 429 23.18 -13.85 -24.72
N LYS A 430 23.01 -13.98 -26.05
CA LYS A 430 21.83 -13.54 -26.80
C LYS A 430 20.54 -14.04 -26.14
N GLN A 431 19.71 -13.08 -25.68
CA GLN A 431 18.46 -13.34 -24.97
C GLN A 431 17.34 -13.75 -25.93
N PRO A 432 16.49 -14.72 -25.60
CA PRO A 432 15.19 -14.90 -26.27
C PRO A 432 14.24 -13.77 -25.85
N LYS A 433 13.82 -12.97 -26.79
CA LYS A 433 12.82 -11.91 -26.63
C LYS A 433 11.51 -12.49 -26.14
N GLY A 434 11.18 -12.33 -24.88
CA GLY A 434 9.86 -12.70 -24.37
C GLY A 434 9.76 -13.09 -22.88
N LEU A 435 10.82 -13.58 -22.27
CA LEU A 435 10.75 -14.09 -20.89
C LEU A 435 10.98 -13.00 -19.83
N PHE A 436 11.81 -12.01 -20.14
CA PHE A 436 12.15 -10.92 -19.20
C PHE A 436 11.05 -9.88 -18.95
N LEU A 437 10.08 -9.76 -19.85
CA LEU A 437 8.90 -8.89 -19.67
C LEU A 437 7.87 -9.47 -18.67
N LYS A 438 7.96 -10.75 -18.33
CA LYS A 438 7.01 -11.41 -17.41
C LYS A 438 7.43 -11.38 -15.94
N LEU A 439 8.73 -11.27 -15.63
CA LEU A 439 9.23 -11.27 -14.24
C LEU A 439 8.83 -10.03 -13.39
N PRO A 440 8.94 -8.79 -13.89
CA PRO A 440 8.46 -7.62 -13.13
C PRO A 440 6.95 -7.64 -12.89
N ARG A 441 6.18 -8.35 -13.75
CA ARG A 441 4.73 -8.50 -13.65
C ARG A 441 4.30 -9.34 -12.45
N LEU A 442 5.02 -10.39 -12.14
CA LEU A 442 4.69 -11.33 -11.05
C LEU A 442 4.99 -10.76 -9.65
N LEU A 443 5.91 -9.79 -9.56
CA LEU A 443 6.28 -9.13 -8.30
C LEU A 443 5.53 -7.82 -8.03
N SER A 444 4.66 -7.38 -8.96
CA SER A 444 3.92 -6.12 -8.81
C SER A 444 2.68 -6.30 -7.92
N LEU A 445 2.74 -5.80 -6.69
CA LEU A 445 1.60 -5.76 -5.77
C LEU A 445 0.35 -5.13 -6.39
N SER A 446 0.50 -4.10 -7.22
CA SER A 446 -0.60 -3.46 -7.94
C SER A 446 -1.24 -4.38 -8.99
N GLU A 447 -0.45 -5.24 -9.65
CA GLU A 447 -0.96 -6.23 -10.60
C GLU A 447 -1.71 -7.37 -9.90
N TRP A 448 -1.20 -7.79 -8.75
CA TRP A 448 -1.88 -8.71 -7.86
C TRP A 448 -3.22 -8.15 -7.36
N SER A 449 -3.25 -6.90 -6.96
CA SER A 449 -4.47 -6.23 -6.52
C SER A 449 -5.51 -6.13 -7.63
N ALA A 450 -5.11 -5.76 -8.85
CA ALA A 450 -6.01 -5.71 -10.00
C ALA A 450 -6.61 -7.08 -10.32
N ARG A 451 -5.82 -8.16 -10.25
CA ARG A 451 -6.30 -9.55 -10.46
C ARG A 451 -7.23 -9.99 -9.33
N LEU A 452 -6.87 -9.74 -8.10
CA LEU A 452 -7.60 -10.18 -6.92
C LEU A 452 -8.98 -9.50 -6.81
N LEU A 453 -9.02 -8.19 -7.12
CA LEU A 453 -10.26 -7.42 -7.17
C LEU A 453 -11.07 -7.69 -8.45
N ARG A 454 -10.60 -8.57 -9.34
CA ARG A 454 -11.22 -8.89 -10.64
C ARG A 454 -11.51 -7.64 -11.48
N LEU A 455 -10.67 -6.61 -11.37
CA LEU A 455 -10.85 -5.37 -12.11
C LEU A 455 -10.63 -5.62 -13.62
N PRO A 456 -11.52 -5.16 -14.50
CA PRO A 456 -11.40 -5.37 -15.93
C PRO A 456 -10.13 -4.68 -16.47
N ARG A 457 -9.46 -5.35 -17.41
CA ARG A 457 -8.35 -4.79 -18.19
C ARG A 457 -8.90 -4.19 -19.47
N VAL A 458 -8.24 -3.14 -19.96
CA VAL A 458 -8.59 -2.55 -21.24
C VAL A 458 -7.91 -3.34 -22.35
N GLU A 459 -8.69 -3.99 -23.21
CA GLU A 459 -8.20 -4.70 -24.38
C GLU A 459 -7.61 -3.72 -25.41
N GLY A 460 -6.54 -4.10 -26.10
CA GLY A 460 -5.88 -3.26 -27.11
C GLY A 460 -4.94 -2.19 -26.56
N ALA A 461 -4.74 -2.13 -25.24
CA ALA A 461 -3.94 -1.09 -24.58
C ALA A 461 -2.44 -1.04 -24.98
N GLU A 462 -1.88 -2.11 -25.54
CA GLU A 462 -0.44 -2.19 -25.86
C GLU A 462 -0.02 -1.26 -27.03
N THR A 463 -0.92 -0.94 -27.93
CA THR A 463 -0.66 -0.13 -29.14
C THR A 463 -1.03 1.36 -29.01
N GLU A 464 -1.82 1.70 -27.99
CA GLU A 464 -2.33 3.05 -27.76
C GLU A 464 -1.54 3.77 -26.65
N PRO A 465 -1.29 5.11 -26.80
CA PRO A 465 -0.66 5.87 -25.73
C PRO A 465 -1.59 6.01 -24.52
N GLY A 466 -1.00 6.10 -23.33
CA GLY A 466 -1.69 6.40 -22.09
C GLY A 466 -1.21 7.71 -21.48
N LEU A 467 -2.09 8.40 -20.77
CA LEU A 467 -1.80 9.69 -20.15
C LEU A 467 -2.13 9.67 -18.67
N VAL A 468 -1.17 10.08 -17.84
CA VAL A 468 -1.39 10.36 -16.42
C VAL A 468 -1.25 11.85 -16.19
N LEU A 469 -2.34 12.51 -15.80
CA LEU A 469 -2.39 13.92 -15.44
C LEU A 469 -2.35 14.06 -13.93
N ILE A 470 -1.33 14.72 -13.39
CA ILE A 470 -1.17 14.97 -11.96
C ILE A 470 -1.32 16.47 -11.70
N GLN A 471 -2.40 16.82 -11.04
CA GLN A 471 -2.67 18.16 -10.54
C GLN A 471 -2.06 18.32 -9.13
N ILE A 472 -1.36 19.41 -8.87
CA ILE A 472 -0.94 19.84 -7.53
C ILE A 472 -1.77 21.06 -7.19
N ASP A 473 -2.72 20.90 -6.26
CA ASP A 473 -3.70 21.90 -5.91
C ASP A 473 -3.06 23.13 -5.25
N GLY A 474 -3.44 24.33 -5.71
CA GLY A 474 -3.09 25.60 -5.10
C GLY A 474 -1.62 26.01 -5.15
N PHE A 475 -0.80 25.39 -5.99
CA PHE A 475 0.66 25.50 -5.93
C PHE A 475 1.25 26.40 -7.05
N SER A 476 1.55 27.64 -6.71
CA SER A 476 2.09 28.61 -7.68
C SER A 476 3.52 28.32 -8.16
N GLN A 477 3.90 28.83 -9.34
CA GLN A 477 5.26 28.73 -9.85
C GLN A 477 6.31 29.44 -8.96
N PRO A 478 6.04 30.63 -8.36
CA PRO A 478 6.93 31.22 -7.37
C PRO A 478 7.19 30.31 -6.16
N GLN A 479 6.14 29.63 -5.64
CA GLN A 479 6.29 28.70 -4.53
C GLN A 479 7.04 27.42 -4.94
N LEU A 480 6.89 26.95 -6.19
CA LEU A 480 7.67 25.86 -6.75
C LEU A 480 9.18 26.19 -6.74
N ASN A 481 9.54 27.40 -7.17
CA ASN A 481 10.93 27.87 -7.15
C ASN A 481 11.49 27.92 -5.70
N LYS A 482 10.70 28.42 -4.75
CA LYS A 482 11.06 28.40 -3.31
C LYS A 482 11.23 26.96 -2.79
N ALA A 483 10.36 26.02 -3.22
CA ALA A 483 10.44 24.61 -2.84
C ALA A 483 11.71 23.93 -3.41
N PHE A 484 12.10 24.25 -4.63
CA PHE A 484 13.35 23.77 -5.25
C PHE A 484 14.59 24.31 -4.53
N ALA A 485 14.59 25.58 -4.15
CA ALA A 485 15.67 26.18 -3.37
C ALA A 485 15.80 25.51 -1.98
N LYS A 486 14.68 25.21 -1.33
CA LYS A 486 14.63 24.53 -0.03
C LYS A 486 14.77 22.99 -0.12
N LYS A 487 15.06 22.43 -1.28
CA LYS A 487 15.20 20.98 -1.55
C LYS A 487 13.98 20.16 -1.09
N LYS A 488 12.77 20.72 -1.18
CA LYS A 488 11.53 20.06 -0.75
C LYS A 488 10.96 19.12 -1.81
N MET A 489 11.27 19.36 -3.10
CA MET A 489 10.80 18.56 -4.24
C MET A 489 11.99 18.13 -5.14
N PRO A 490 12.87 17.26 -4.66
CA PRO A 490 14.07 16.85 -5.42
C PRO A 490 13.75 16.05 -6.68
N PHE A 491 12.70 15.21 -6.65
CA PHE A 491 12.32 14.42 -7.82
C PHE A 491 11.77 15.31 -8.95
N LEU A 492 10.84 16.22 -8.63
CA LEU A 492 10.27 17.14 -9.60
C LEU A 492 11.35 18.08 -10.19
N LYS A 493 12.26 18.59 -9.36
CA LYS A 493 13.43 19.35 -9.80
C LYS A 493 14.28 18.54 -10.77
N GLY A 494 14.51 17.26 -10.48
CA GLY A 494 15.26 16.36 -11.38
C GLY A 494 14.54 16.12 -12.72
N LEU A 495 13.19 16.10 -12.75
CA LEU A 495 12.45 16.04 -14.01
C LEU A 495 12.61 17.31 -14.84
N CYS A 496 12.56 18.49 -14.22
CA CYS A 496 12.78 19.77 -14.89
C CYS A 496 14.16 19.89 -15.56
N GLN A 497 15.16 19.17 -15.05
CA GLN A 497 16.53 19.14 -15.59
C GLN A 497 16.69 18.15 -16.76
N LYS A 498 15.73 17.26 -17.00
CA LYS A 498 15.75 16.33 -18.12
C LYS A 498 15.35 17.04 -19.41
N LYS A 499 16.08 16.83 -20.50
CA LYS A 499 15.75 17.38 -21.82
C LYS A 499 14.36 17.01 -22.34
N TYR A 500 13.76 15.94 -21.81
CA TYR A 500 12.45 15.47 -22.22
C TYR A 500 11.31 16.32 -21.66
N TYR A 501 11.50 17.00 -20.51
CA TYR A 501 10.46 17.82 -19.86
C TYR A 501 10.80 19.30 -19.94
N ARG A 502 9.74 20.12 -20.13
CA ARG A 502 9.80 21.57 -20.11
C ARG A 502 8.79 22.14 -19.13
N LEU A 503 9.25 23.09 -18.31
CA LEU A 503 8.41 23.84 -17.39
C LEU A 503 7.84 25.05 -18.11
N TYR A 504 6.50 25.20 -18.09
CA TYR A 504 5.76 26.32 -18.66
C TYR A 504 5.04 27.06 -17.55
N PRO A 505 4.98 28.41 -17.58
CA PRO A 505 4.00 29.16 -16.81
C PRO A 505 2.60 28.74 -17.22
N HIS A 506 1.68 28.61 -16.24
CA HIS A 506 0.31 28.21 -16.47
C HIS A 506 -0.62 29.31 -15.93
N TYR A 507 -1.47 29.86 -16.82
CA TYR A 507 -2.52 30.78 -16.46
C TYR A 507 -3.85 30.03 -16.31
N PRO A 508 -4.43 29.94 -15.08
CA PRO A 508 -5.61 29.12 -14.79
C PRO A 508 -6.92 29.72 -15.34
N GLY A 509 -6.94 31.00 -15.66
CA GLY A 509 -8.19 31.76 -15.84
C GLY A 509 -8.74 32.29 -14.53
N LEU A 510 -9.87 33.02 -14.62
CA LEU A 510 -10.64 33.48 -13.45
C LEU A 510 -12.05 32.87 -13.47
N PRO A 511 -12.61 32.57 -12.27
CA PRO A 511 -11.96 32.60 -10.96
C PRO A 511 -10.82 31.58 -10.92
N SER A 512 -9.67 31.94 -10.30
CA SER A 512 -8.51 31.06 -10.15
C SER A 512 -8.82 29.95 -9.13
N SER A 513 -9.62 28.97 -9.54
CA SER A 513 -10.17 27.93 -8.67
C SER A 513 -10.31 26.58 -9.38
N THR A 514 -10.20 25.50 -8.64
CA THR A 514 -10.29 24.12 -9.16
C THR A 514 -11.54 23.86 -10.02
N PRO A 515 -12.79 24.24 -9.64
CA PRO A 515 -13.95 23.98 -10.48
C PRO A 515 -13.91 24.71 -11.83
N SER A 516 -13.34 25.92 -11.90
CA SER A 516 -13.20 26.65 -13.16
C SER A 516 -12.18 25.98 -14.08
N VAL A 517 -10.99 25.65 -13.56
CA VAL A 517 -9.92 25.00 -14.30
C VAL A 517 -10.32 23.60 -14.77
N GLN A 518 -10.94 22.80 -13.92
CA GLN A 518 -11.41 21.46 -14.27
C GLN A 518 -12.57 21.50 -15.28
N GLY A 519 -13.46 22.48 -15.21
CA GLY A 519 -14.50 22.69 -16.21
C GLY A 519 -13.91 22.94 -17.60
N GLU A 520 -12.90 23.81 -17.70
CA GLU A 520 -12.21 24.11 -18.96
C GLU A 520 -11.34 22.91 -19.43
N LEU A 521 -10.57 22.31 -18.56
CA LEU A 521 -9.73 21.16 -18.91
C LEU A 521 -10.53 19.92 -19.31
N PHE A 522 -11.57 19.58 -18.52
CA PHE A 522 -12.29 18.32 -18.72
C PHE A 522 -13.34 18.41 -19.83
N TYR A 523 -14.00 19.56 -20.00
CA TYR A 523 -15.12 19.71 -20.92
C TYR A 523 -14.90 20.77 -22.00
N GLY A 524 -13.87 21.61 -21.87
CA GLY A 524 -13.56 22.67 -22.81
C GLY A 524 -14.42 23.90 -22.64
N ILE A 525 -15.02 24.11 -21.47
CA ILE A 525 -15.93 25.21 -21.20
C ILE A 525 -15.28 26.15 -20.18
N LYS A 526 -14.96 27.36 -20.64
CA LYS A 526 -14.35 28.41 -19.84
C LYS A 526 -15.39 29.09 -18.97
N GLN A 527 -15.04 29.38 -17.73
CA GLN A 527 -15.87 30.18 -16.79
C GLN A 527 -17.30 29.62 -16.62
N ILE A 528 -17.44 28.35 -16.36
CA ILE A 528 -18.74 27.72 -16.07
C ILE A 528 -19.35 28.22 -14.75
N VAL A 529 -18.53 28.73 -13.84
CA VAL A 529 -18.92 29.28 -12.55
C VAL A 529 -18.33 30.67 -12.37
N PRO A 530 -19.11 31.68 -11.85
CA PRO A 530 -18.61 33.03 -11.64
C PRO A 530 -17.74 33.19 -10.40
N ALA A 531 -17.92 32.27 -9.42
CA ALA A 531 -17.20 32.21 -8.15
C ALA A 531 -17.32 30.81 -7.56
N PHE A 532 -16.58 30.52 -6.47
CA PHE A 532 -16.66 29.24 -5.77
C PHE A 532 -18.04 29.05 -5.07
N ALA A 533 -18.70 30.14 -4.64
CA ALA A 533 -20.06 30.14 -4.19
C ALA A 533 -20.86 31.24 -4.91
N PHE A 534 -22.05 30.91 -5.40
CA PHE A 534 -22.90 31.80 -6.15
C PHE A 534 -24.35 31.37 -6.07
N ARG A 535 -25.25 32.29 -6.34
CA ARG A 535 -26.68 31.99 -6.53
C ARG A 535 -26.89 31.57 -7.99
N ASP A 536 -27.35 30.36 -8.20
CA ASP A 536 -27.76 29.91 -9.53
C ASP A 536 -29.12 30.54 -9.86
N ARG A 537 -29.15 31.40 -10.85
CA ARG A 537 -30.37 32.18 -11.20
C ARG A 537 -31.44 31.30 -11.86
N GLU A 538 -31.06 30.16 -12.46
CA GLU A 538 -32.01 29.22 -13.07
C GLU A 538 -32.81 28.45 -12.01
N SER A 539 -32.15 27.92 -10.99
CA SER A 539 -32.78 27.16 -9.92
C SER A 539 -33.16 27.99 -8.69
N GLY A 540 -32.69 29.22 -8.58
CA GLY A 540 -32.85 30.08 -7.39
C GLY A 540 -31.99 29.65 -6.19
N LYS A 541 -31.25 28.56 -6.27
CA LYS A 541 -30.47 27.93 -5.20
C LYS A 541 -29.10 28.57 -5.02
N LEU A 542 -28.57 28.48 -3.81
CA LEU A 542 -27.18 28.82 -3.51
C LEU A 542 -26.28 27.62 -3.80
N PHE A 543 -25.39 27.72 -4.79
CA PHE A 543 -24.41 26.73 -5.13
C PHE A 543 -23.08 27.02 -4.43
N ARG A 544 -22.50 26.00 -3.86
CA ARG A 544 -21.14 25.97 -3.32
C ARG A 544 -20.42 24.79 -3.94
N MET A 545 -19.30 25.00 -4.60
CA MET A 545 -18.68 23.98 -5.47
C MET A 545 -18.06 22.80 -4.73
N TYR A 546 -18.01 22.87 -3.41
CA TYR A 546 -17.68 21.72 -2.56
C TYR A 546 -18.91 20.86 -2.19
N ASP A 547 -20.15 21.33 -2.42
CA ASP A 547 -21.37 20.55 -2.20
C ASP A 547 -21.59 19.59 -3.37
N SER A 548 -21.82 18.30 -3.06
CA SER A 548 -22.01 17.28 -4.09
C SER A 548 -23.17 17.58 -5.04
N GLU A 549 -24.28 18.12 -4.54
CA GLU A 549 -25.43 18.46 -5.37
C GLU A 549 -25.10 19.57 -6.38
N ALA A 550 -24.41 20.63 -5.95
CA ALA A 550 -23.95 21.69 -6.82
C ALA A 550 -22.94 21.19 -7.86
N ALA A 551 -21.97 20.39 -7.43
CA ALA A 551 -20.97 19.81 -8.33
C ALA A 551 -21.59 18.87 -9.37
N ILE A 552 -22.57 18.03 -8.99
CA ILE A 552 -23.32 17.15 -9.91
C ILE A 552 -24.09 17.95 -10.93
N GLU A 553 -24.79 18.99 -10.51
CA GLU A 553 -25.62 19.81 -11.41
C GLU A 553 -24.74 20.60 -12.41
N ILE A 554 -23.66 21.20 -11.94
CA ILE A 554 -22.71 21.89 -12.83
C ILE A 554 -22.04 20.90 -13.79
N GLU A 555 -21.64 19.72 -13.34
CA GLU A 555 -21.09 18.71 -14.23
C GLU A 555 -22.10 18.21 -15.27
N ARG A 556 -23.37 18.07 -14.91
CA ARG A 556 -24.45 17.75 -15.85
C ARG A 556 -24.55 18.78 -16.96
N ARG A 557 -24.47 20.10 -16.62
CA ARG A 557 -24.46 21.19 -17.59
C ARG A 557 -23.22 21.18 -18.48
N LEU A 558 -22.06 20.88 -17.91
CA LEU A 558 -20.81 20.73 -18.64
C LEU A 558 -20.88 19.57 -19.65
N ALA A 559 -21.35 18.39 -19.22
CA ALA A 559 -21.49 17.21 -20.06
C ALA A 559 -22.52 17.39 -21.19
N GLY A 560 -23.52 18.27 -21.00
CA GLY A 560 -24.46 18.63 -22.05
C GLY A 560 -23.86 19.53 -23.15
N GLN A 561 -22.72 20.18 -22.91
CA GLN A 561 -22.08 21.13 -23.84
C GLN A 561 -20.75 20.59 -24.41
N GLY A 562 -20.06 19.67 -23.73
CA GLY A 562 -18.75 19.18 -24.16
C GLY A 562 -18.50 17.72 -23.78
N GLN A 563 -17.71 17.03 -24.58
CA GLN A 563 -17.30 15.65 -24.32
C GLN A 563 -16.25 15.63 -23.19
N GLY A 564 -16.38 14.68 -22.25
CA GLY A 564 -15.46 14.51 -21.14
C GLY A 564 -14.06 14.08 -21.58
N LEU A 565 -13.03 14.74 -21.10
CA LEU A 565 -11.64 14.38 -21.39
C LEU A 565 -11.26 13.00 -20.82
N LEU A 566 -11.85 12.63 -19.68
CA LEU A 566 -11.47 11.41 -18.93
C LEU A 566 -12.29 10.18 -19.31
N GLU A 567 -13.07 10.21 -20.39
CA GLU A 567 -13.83 9.04 -20.87
C GLU A 567 -12.95 7.79 -21.00
N GLY A 568 -13.46 6.66 -20.49
CA GLY A 568 -12.76 5.37 -20.47
C GLY A 568 -11.60 5.31 -19.48
N GLY A 569 -11.37 6.35 -18.69
CA GLY A 569 -10.31 6.48 -17.71
C GLY A 569 -10.80 6.60 -16.28
N SER A 570 -9.94 7.12 -15.40
CA SER A 570 -10.23 7.34 -13.98
C SER A 570 -9.95 8.76 -13.51
N SER A 571 -10.70 9.18 -12.47
CA SER A 571 -10.67 10.51 -11.86
C SER A 571 -10.53 10.38 -10.34
N TYR A 572 -9.55 11.07 -9.75
CA TYR A 572 -9.25 11.00 -8.32
C TYR A 572 -9.20 12.37 -7.66
N SER A 573 -9.98 12.56 -6.57
CA SER A 573 -9.98 13.77 -5.72
C SER A 573 -10.26 15.09 -6.49
N ASN A 574 -11.09 15.02 -7.51
CA ASN A 574 -11.49 16.15 -8.35
C ASN A 574 -12.84 16.74 -7.91
N ILE A 575 -13.19 17.91 -8.41
CA ILE A 575 -14.54 18.43 -8.29
C ILE A 575 -15.48 17.64 -9.21
N TYR A 576 -15.09 17.44 -10.47
CA TYR A 576 -15.86 16.72 -11.48
C TYR A 576 -15.26 15.36 -11.81
N SER A 577 -16.10 14.47 -12.31
CA SER A 577 -15.64 13.16 -12.82
C SER A 577 -14.89 13.29 -14.15
N GLY A 578 -15.16 14.36 -14.93
CA GLY A 578 -14.58 14.59 -16.25
C GLY A 578 -15.03 13.59 -17.32
N GLY A 579 -16.17 12.91 -17.10
CA GLY A 579 -16.64 11.80 -17.93
C GLY A 579 -15.90 10.48 -17.68
N ALA A 580 -15.12 10.37 -16.59
CA ALA A 580 -14.41 9.14 -16.25
C ALA A 580 -15.36 7.99 -15.94
N GLN A 581 -15.02 6.79 -16.42
CA GLN A 581 -15.77 5.58 -16.12
C GLN A 581 -15.66 5.21 -14.63
N GLU A 582 -14.53 5.52 -14.01
CA GLU A 582 -14.27 5.29 -12.59
C GLU A 582 -13.86 6.60 -11.91
N SER A 583 -14.68 7.05 -10.98
CA SER A 583 -14.50 8.33 -10.29
C SER A 583 -14.46 8.09 -8.78
N HIS A 584 -13.33 8.46 -8.15
CA HIS A 584 -13.05 8.17 -6.75
C HIS A 584 -12.72 9.45 -5.99
N PHE A 585 -13.38 9.67 -4.85
CA PHE A 585 -13.17 10.85 -4.00
C PHE A 585 -13.47 12.18 -4.71
N CYS A 586 -14.31 12.18 -5.74
CA CYS A 586 -14.73 13.39 -6.46
C CYS A 586 -16.03 13.96 -5.91
N ALA A 587 -16.16 15.30 -5.90
CA ALA A 587 -17.34 15.98 -5.37
C ALA A 587 -18.63 15.57 -6.12
N ALA A 588 -18.56 15.47 -7.42
CA ALA A 588 -19.67 15.08 -8.29
C ALA A 588 -19.95 13.57 -8.32
N SER A 589 -19.11 12.72 -7.79
CA SER A 589 -19.37 11.28 -7.66
C SER A 589 -19.83 10.96 -6.26
N LEU A 590 -21.05 10.52 -6.11
CA LEU A 590 -21.64 10.14 -4.83
C LEU A 590 -20.78 9.10 -4.10
N GLY A 591 -20.31 9.53 -2.98
CA GLY A 591 -19.52 8.95 -1.92
C GLY A 591 -19.39 7.43 -1.72
N TRP A 592 -18.52 7.08 -0.82
CA TRP A 592 -18.10 5.76 -0.29
C TRP A 592 -19.21 4.72 -0.09
N SER A 593 -20.50 5.12 -0.01
CA SER A 593 -21.60 4.17 0.20
C SER A 593 -21.72 3.12 -0.93
N LYS A 594 -21.34 3.46 -2.16
CA LYS A 594 -21.30 2.52 -3.29
C LYS A 594 -20.08 1.61 -3.21
N ILE A 595 -18.91 2.17 -2.89
CA ILE A 595 -17.67 1.39 -2.77
C ILE A 595 -17.79 0.35 -1.63
N TRP A 596 -18.33 0.72 -0.47
CA TRP A 596 -18.53 -0.22 0.64
C TRP A 596 -19.62 -1.27 0.37
N LYS A 597 -20.58 -0.99 -0.51
CA LYS A 597 -21.59 -1.98 -0.92
C LYS A 597 -21.09 -2.94 -2.01
N GLU A 598 -20.18 -2.49 -2.84
CA GLU A 598 -19.65 -3.27 -3.99
C GLU A 598 -18.32 -3.98 -3.67
N VAL A 599 -17.54 -3.47 -2.71
CA VAL A 599 -16.28 -4.11 -2.29
C VAL A 599 -16.59 -5.17 -1.24
N ASN A 600 -16.40 -6.43 -1.61
CA ASN A 600 -16.41 -7.54 -0.65
C ASN A 600 -15.40 -7.26 0.49
N PRO A 601 -15.81 -7.29 1.77
CA PRO A 601 -14.90 -7.08 2.91
C PRO A 601 -13.64 -7.94 2.87
N LEU A 602 -13.74 -9.15 2.32
CA LEU A 602 -12.62 -10.05 2.09
C LEU A 602 -11.61 -9.49 1.08
N SER A 603 -12.10 -8.89 -0.02
CA SER A 603 -11.25 -8.27 -1.04
C SER A 603 -10.51 -7.04 -0.50
N PHE A 604 -11.16 -6.24 0.36
CA PHE A 604 -10.52 -5.11 1.05
C PHE A 604 -9.45 -5.59 2.04
N PHE A 605 -9.73 -6.64 2.79
CA PHE A 605 -8.79 -7.23 3.74
C PHE A 605 -7.55 -7.80 3.02
N ILE A 606 -7.74 -8.46 1.88
CA ILE A 606 -6.65 -8.98 1.07
C ILE A 606 -5.85 -7.84 0.41
N LEU A 607 -6.52 -6.77 -0.03
CA LEU A 607 -5.86 -5.54 -0.51
C LEU A 607 -5.01 -4.92 0.61
N ALA A 608 -5.53 -4.84 1.83
CA ALA A 608 -4.80 -4.35 2.99
C ALA A 608 -3.59 -5.23 3.34
N LEU A 609 -3.72 -6.56 3.24
CA LEU A 609 -2.62 -7.51 3.45
C LEU A 609 -1.54 -7.42 2.36
N THR A 610 -1.93 -7.40 1.09
CA THR A 610 -1.00 -7.31 -0.04
C THR A 610 -0.27 -5.95 -0.08
N HIS A 611 -0.90 -4.89 0.42
CA HIS A 611 -0.32 -3.56 0.56
C HIS A 611 0.03 -3.18 2.01
N LEU A 612 0.16 -4.17 2.90
CA LEU A 612 0.46 -3.94 4.32
C LEU A 612 1.62 -2.95 4.56
N PRO A 613 2.75 -2.98 3.82
CA PRO A 613 3.80 -1.98 3.97
C PRO A 613 3.33 -0.56 3.63
N SER A 614 2.43 -0.41 2.66
CA SER A 614 1.84 0.89 2.30
C SER A 614 0.87 1.37 3.39
N PHE A 615 0.06 0.47 3.95
CA PHE A 615 -0.87 0.78 5.04
C PHE A 615 -0.14 1.07 6.36
N VAL A 616 0.89 0.30 6.71
CA VAL A 616 1.74 0.56 7.88
C VAL A 616 2.45 1.91 7.74
N ARG A 617 3.04 2.18 6.58
CA ARG A 617 3.62 3.49 6.29
C ARG A 617 2.61 4.62 6.38
N MET A 618 1.42 4.43 5.85
CA MET A 618 0.32 5.38 5.91
C MET A 618 -0.07 5.65 7.38
N PHE A 619 -0.20 4.61 8.19
CA PHE A 619 -0.48 4.72 9.63
C PHE A 619 0.63 5.48 10.37
N VAL A 620 1.91 5.13 10.14
CA VAL A 620 3.06 5.81 10.75
C VAL A 620 3.11 7.28 10.35
N LEU A 621 2.91 7.59 9.06
CA LEU A 621 2.90 8.96 8.57
C LEU A 621 1.71 9.75 9.12
N THR A 622 0.53 9.13 9.25
CA THR A 622 -0.66 9.75 9.84
C THR A 622 -0.44 10.04 11.32
N THR A 623 0.11 9.10 12.07
CA THR A 623 0.46 9.29 13.50
C THR A 623 1.50 10.39 13.68
N TRP A 624 2.54 10.41 12.84
CA TRP A 624 3.55 11.46 12.83
C TRP A 624 2.95 12.83 12.52
N GLU A 625 2.03 12.90 11.55
CA GLU A 625 1.34 14.12 11.19
C GLU A 625 0.43 14.62 12.30
N VAL A 626 -0.23 13.73 13.02
CA VAL A 626 -1.00 14.08 14.24
C VAL A 626 -0.07 14.65 15.33
N CYS A 627 1.10 14.04 15.54
CA CYS A 627 2.09 14.56 16.50
C CYS A 627 2.58 15.97 16.11
N LEU A 628 2.89 16.18 14.82
CA LEU A 628 3.26 17.53 14.32
C LEU A 628 2.09 18.51 14.45
N GLY A 629 0.86 18.05 14.20
CA GLY A 629 -0.37 18.82 14.37
C GLY A 629 -0.57 19.28 15.82
N VAL A 630 -0.26 18.42 16.80
CA VAL A 630 -0.32 18.79 18.24
C VAL A 630 0.73 19.85 18.60
N ILE A 631 1.93 19.78 18.01
CA ILE A 631 2.96 20.81 18.20
C ILE A 631 2.52 22.15 17.58
N ASP A 632 1.97 22.13 16.37
CA ASP A 632 1.43 23.32 15.69
C ASP A 632 0.21 23.90 16.42
N PHE A 633 -0.64 23.04 16.99
CA PHE A 633 -1.75 23.41 17.86
C PHE A 633 -1.29 24.22 19.08
N GLY A 634 -0.25 23.76 19.76
CA GLY A 634 0.34 24.53 20.87
C GLY A 634 0.78 25.93 20.43
N LYS A 635 1.42 26.05 19.27
CA LYS A 635 1.81 27.35 18.70
C LYS A 635 0.61 28.21 18.32
N GLY A 636 -0.46 27.64 17.71
CA GLY A 636 -1.67 28.36 17.33
C GLY A 636 -2.39 28.96 18.54
N ILE A 637 -2.52 28.21 19.63
CA ILE A 637 -3.10 28.71 20.88
C ILE A 637 -2.28 29.86 21.47
N PHE A 638 -0.96 29.75 21.47
CA PHE A 638 -0.08 30.82 21.93
C PHE A 638 -0.22 32.11 21.09
N HIS A 639 -0.68 32.01 19.84
CA HIS A 639 -0.99 33.15 18.96
C HIS A 639 -2.46 33.57 18.98
N GLY A 640 -3.29 33.05 19.89
CA GLY A 640 -4.67 33.44 20.09
C GLY A 640 -5.72 32.82 19.15
N GLU A 641 -5.35 31.75 18.44
CA GLU A 641 -6.29 31.03 17.56
C GLU A 641 -7.32 30.21 18.35
N ASN A 642 -8.50 29.99 17.74
CA ASN A 642 -9.60 29.30 18.39
C ASN A 642 -9.32 27.81 18.59
N PHE A 643 -9.36 27.35 19.86
CA PHE A 643 -9.11 25.98 20.29
C PHE A 643 -9.82 24.91 19.46
N LYS A 644 -11.13 25.09 19.15
CA LYS A 644 -11.93 24.11 18.40
C LYS A 644 -11.50 24.06 16.92
N LYS A 645 -11.10 25.19 16.33
CA LYS A 645 -10.62 25.28 14.93
C LYS A 645 -9.28 24.54 14.80
N GLU A 646 -8.36 24.76 15.71
CA GLU A 646 -7.05 24.13 15.74
C GLU A 646 -7.13 22.61 15.95
N LEU A 647 -7.99 22.13 16.86
CA LEU A 647 -8.20 20.70 17.08
C LEU A 647 -8.76 19.99 15.84
N LYS A 648 -9.72 20.63 15.13
CA LYS A 648 -10.26 20.11 13.87
C LYS A 648 -9.21 20.06 12.78
N PHE A 649 -8.30 21.01 12.75
CA PHE A 649 -7.23 21.08 11.76
C PHE A 649 -6.25 19.91 11.83
N ILE A 650 -5.96 19.38 13.03
CA ILE A 650 -5.09 18.21 13.21
C ILE A 650 -5.64 17.01 12.45
N TYR A 651 -6.95 16.73 12.60
CA TYR A 651 -7.60 15.59 11.93
C TYR A 651 -7.63 15.77 10.41
N LEU A 652 -7.99 16.96 9.96
CA LEU A 652 -8.10 17.29 8.55
C LEU A 652 -6.75 17.13 7.84
N ARG A 653 -5.69 17.63 8.46
CA ARG A 653 -4.31 17.53 7.99
C ARG A 653 -3.88 16.08 7.83
N ALA A 654 -4.06 15.23 8.84
CA ALA A 654 -3.71 13.81 8.77
C ALA A 654 -4.51 13.08 7.68
N LEU A 655 -5.77 13.42 7.53
CA LEU A 655 -6.69 12.78 6.61
C LEU A 655 -6.42 13.14 5.15
N ILE A 656 -6.24 14.43 4.84
CA ILE A 656 -6.03 14.91 3.46
C ILE A 656 -4.56 14.79 3.04
N CYS A 657 -3.62 15.29 3.86
CA CYS A 657 -2.22 15.35 3.43
C CYS A 657 -1.53 13.98 3.42
N VAL A 658 -2.04 12.98 4.14
CA VAL A 658 -1.43 11.65 4.21
C VAL A 658 -2.35 10.58 3.66
N LEU A 659 -3.50 10.35 4.30
CA LEU A 659 -4.38 9.22 3.97
C LEU A 659 -4.89 9.31 2.53
N LEU A 660 -5.53 10.41 2.17
CA LEU A 660 -6.10 10.61 0.83
C LEU A 660 -5.01 10.55 -0.25
N ARG A 661 -3.87 11.22 -0.04
CA ARG A 661 -2.73 11.18 -0.97
C ARG A 661 -2.21 9.76 -1.22
N GLU A 662 -2.02 8.94 -0.19
CA GLU A 662 -1.53 7.56 -0.36
C GLU A 662 -2.59 6.67 -1.02
N LEU A 663 -3.88 6.86 -0.73
CA LEU A 663 -4.98 6.13 -1.39
C LEU A 663 -5.08 6.48 -2.88
N VAL A 664 -5.04 7.75 -3.24
CA VAL A 664 -5.03 8.22 -4.63
C VAL A 664 -3.80 7.71 -5.38
N THR A 665 -2.63 7.75 -4.73
CA THR A 665 -1.39 7.18 -5.31
C THR A 665 -1.51 5.68 -5.56
N LEU A 666 -2.15 4.93 -4.66
CA LEU A 666 -2.36 3.51 -4.81
C LEU A 666 -3.34 3.20 -5.95
N GLY A 667 -4.48 3.93 -6.01
CA GLY A 667 -5.48 3.80 -7.06
C GLY A 667 -4.87 4.06 -8.45
N ALA A 668 -4.18 5.17 -8.62
CA ALA A 668 -3.51 5.52 -9.89
C ALA A 668 -2.49 4.44 -10.32
N LYS A 669 -1.74 3.85 -9.40
CA LYS A 669 -0.81 2.73 -9.71
C LYS A 669 -1.53 1.46 -10.15
N ILE A 670 -2.71 1.18 -9.61
CA ILE A 670 -3.54 0.05 -10.02
C ILE A 670 -4.06 0.29 -11.44
N ASP A 671 -4.55 1.49 -11.73
CA ASP A 671 -5.11 1.85 -13.04
C ASP A 671 -4.06 1.88 -14.15
N ILE A 672 -2.84 2.31 -13.86
CA ILE A 672 -1.69 2.19 -14.77
C ILE A 672 -1.46 0.72 -15.15
N VAL A 673 -1.57 -0.20 -14.19
CA VAL A 673 -1.41 -1.65 -14.44
C VAL A 673 -2.56 -2.22 -15.24
N ARG A 674 -3.78 -1.72 -15.04
CA ARG A 674 -4.97 -2.10 -15.80
C ARG A 674 -4.93 -1.60 -17.25
N GLY A 675 -4.09 -0.61 -17.55
CA GLY A 675 -3.93 -0.05 -18.88
C GLY A 675 -4.99 0.98 -19.25
N LEU A 676 -5.58 1.70 -18.26
CA LEU A 676 -6.56 2.75 -18.55
C LEU A 676 -5.97 3.85 -19.45
N PRO A 677 -6.72 4.38 -20.44
CA PRO A 677 -6.17 5.32 -21.42
C PRO A 677 -5.78 6.67 -20.81
N ILE A 678 -6.51 7.12 -19.82
CA ILE A 678 -6.24 8.39 -19.13
C ILE A 678 -6.55 8.27 -17.64
N ILE A 679 -5.69 8.84 -16.81
CA ILE A 679 -5.81 8.84 -15.35
C ILE A 679 -5.55 10.27 -14.88
N HIS A 680 -6.52 10.88 -14.21
CA HIS A 680 -6.35 12.20 -13.61
C HIS A 680 -6.43 12.12 -12.10
N LEU A 681 -5.50 12.79 -11.42
CA LEU A 681 -5.51 12.86 -9.97
C LEU A 681 -5.14 14.25 -9.46
N ASN A 682 -5.83 14.72 -8.42
CA ASN A 682 -5.55 15.96 -7.72
C ASN A 682 -4.92 15.69 -6.35
N LEU A 683 -3.79 16.35 -6.05
CA LEU A 683 -3.04 16.24 -4.80
C LEU A 683 -3.30 17.47 -3.91
N LEU A 684 -4.33 17.40 -3.07
CA LEU A 684 -4.90 18.50 -2.30
C LEU A 684 -4.04 19.01 -1.12
N GLY A 685 -3.03 18.24 -0.66
CA GLY A 685 -2.42 18.46 0.64
C GLY A 685 -1.65 19.79 0.81
N TYR A 686 -1.18 20.42 -0.27
CA TYR A 686 -0.53 21.72 -0.19
C TYR A 686 -1.54 22.84 -0.03
N ASP A 687 -2.59 22.87 -0.87
CA ASP A 687 -3.66 23.84 -0.85
C ASP A 687 -4.30 23.95 0.54
N GLU A 688 -4.65 22.84 1.14
CA GLU A 688 -5.29 22.79 2.46
C GLU A 688 -4.41 23.40 3.58
N LEU A 689 -3.11 23.13 3.54
CA LEU A 689 -2.18 23.71 4.51
C LEU A 689 -1.90 25.18 4.24
N ALA A 690 -1.91 25.58 2.98
CA ALA A 690 -1.70 26.96 2.58
C ALA A 690 -2.88 27.87 3.01
N HIS A 691 -4.12 27.41 2.86
CA HIS A 691 -5.30 28.14 3.39
C HIS A 691 -5.19 28.43 4.90
N ASN A 692 -4.72 27.46 5.68
CA ASN A 692 -4.67 27.56 7.13
C ASN A 692 -3.44 28.31 7.66
N ARG A 693 -2.28 28.22 7.01
CA ARG A 693 -0.99 28.71 7.51
C ARG A 693 -0.27 29.67 6.57
N GLY A 694 -0.83 29.93 5.39
CA GLY A 694 -0.21 30.70 4.32
C GLY A 694 0.66 29.83 3.39
N PRO A 695 0.72 30.17 2.08
CA PRO A 695 1.41 29.39 1.04
C PRO A 695 2.92 29.28 1.23
N SER A 696 3.54 30.28 1.88
CA SER A 696 4.99 30.30 2.18
C SER A 696 5.38 29.61 3.50
N SER A 697 4.40 29.09 4.26
CA SER A 697 4.61 28.49 5.58
C SER A 697 5.43 27.20 5.54
N SER A 698 6.13 26.92 6.65
CA SER A 698 6.93 25.69 6.77
C SER A 698 6.09 24.43 6.69
N SER A 699 4.83 24.46 7.17
CA SER A 699 3.89 23.35 7.14
C SER A 699 3.37 23.08 5.72
N ALA A 700 3.00 24.12 4.96
CA ALA A 700 2.62 23.97 3.54
C ALA A 700 3.79 23.38 2.72
N HIS A 701 5.01 23.92 2.88
CA HIS A 701 6.21 23.39 2.21
C HIS A 701 6.64 22.00 2.69
N TRP A 702 6.23 21.57 3.89
CA TRP A 702 6.49 20.21 4.36
C TRP A 702 5.65 19.19 3.60
N SER A 703 4.38 19.47 3.29
CA SER A 703 3.49 18.57 2.53
C SER A 703 4.06 18.23 1.14
N LEU A 704 4.82 19.18 0.55
CA LEU A 704 5.43 19.01 -0.78
C LEU A 704 6.39 17.83 -0.86
N GLN A 705 7.07 17.46 0.23
CA GLN A 705 7.91 16.25 0.24
C GLN A 705 7.10 14.97 0.06
N GLY A 706 5.89 14.95 0.60
CA GLY A 706 4.97 13.83 0.42
C GLY A 706 4.41 13.77 -0.99
N ILE A 707 4.08 14.93 -1.56
CA ILE A 707 3.60 15.10 -2.93
C ILE A 707 4.69 14.67 -3.92
N ASP A 708 5.93 15.13 -3.75
CA ASP A 708 7.07 14.77 -4.61
C ASP A 708 7.30 13.25 -4.66
N ARG A 709 7.24 12.57 -3.50
CA ARG A 709 7.34 11.12 -3.41
C ARG A 709 6.15 10.39 -4.05
N ALA A 710 4.95 10.94 -3.98
CA ALA A 710 3.77 10.37 -4.63
C ALA A 710 3.93 10.43 -6.15
N ILE A 711 4.35 11.59 -6.67
CA ILE A 711 4.66 11.79 -8.10
C ILE A 711 5.75 10.81 -8.56
N GLU A 712 6.82 10.66 -7.80
CA GLU A 712 7.91 9.72 -8.10
C GLU A 712 7.39 8.27 -8.23
N LYS A 713 6.56 7.82 -7.28
CA LYS A 713 5.98 6.46 -7.30
C LYS A 713 5.11 6.23 -8.52
N ILE A 714 4.26 7.20 -8.87
CA ILE A 714 3.37 7.14 -10.03
C ILE A 714 4.20 7.16 -11.32
N TYR A 715 5.15 8.08 -11.43
CA TYR A 715 6.06 8.20 -12.59
C TYR A 715 6.83 6.90 -12.85
N ARG A 716 7.45 6.32 -11.81
CA ARG A 716 8.16 5.05 -11.93
C ARG A 716 7.24 3.92 -12.35
N LYS A 717 5.99 3.90 -11.87
CA LYS A 717 5.02 2.88 -12.26
C LYS A 717 4.57 3.04 -13.71
N ALA A 718 4.34 4.27 -14.15
CA ALA A 718 3.99 4.61 -15.54
C ALA A 718 5.12 4.23 -16.51
N ALA A 719 6.38 4.56 -16.17
CA ALA A 719 7.56 4.24 -16.99
C ALA A 719 7.80 2.73 -17.19
N HIS A 720 7.31 1.89 -16.26
CA HIS A 720 7.44 0.44 -16.30
C HIS A 720 6.11 -0.27 -16.54
N SER A 721 5.11 0.42 -17.10
CA SER A 721 3.82 -0.21 -17.41
C SER A 721 3.96 -1.23 -18.54
N PRO A 722 3.44 -2.46 -18.36
CA PRO A 722 3.57 -3.51 -19.37
C PRO A 722 2.48 -3.47 -20.44
N HIS A 723 1.38 -2.73 -20.19
CA HIS A 723 0.19 -2.78 -21.03
C HIS A 723 -0.02 -1.57 -21.91
N ARG A 724 0.55 -0.40 -21.51
CA ARG A 724 0.39 0.85 -22.23
C ARG A 724 1.61 1.74 -21.98
N ARG A 725 2.06 2.49 -22.99
CA ARG A 725 3.12 3.50 -22.83
C ARG A 725 2.52 4.77 -22.30
N TYR A 726 2.81 5.11 -21.04
CA TYR A 726 2.30 6.30 -20.40
C TYR A 726 3.25 7.47 -20.47
N ASP A 727 2.69 8.64 -20.79
CA ASP A 727 3.29 9.93 -20.45
C ASP A 727 2.69 10.43 -19.13
N VAL A 728 3.49 11.15 -18.35
CA VAL A 728 3.06 11.77 -17.08
C VAL A 728 3.21 13.27 -17.20
N TRP A 729 2.09 13.98 -17.14
CA TRP A 729 2.05 15.44 -17.15
C TRP A 729 1.72 15.94 -15.75
N ILE A 730 2.44 16.96 -15.30
CA ILE A 730 2.29 17.50 -13.95
C ILE A 730 1.99 18.97 -14.08
N TYR A 731 0.92 19.42 -13.43
CA TYR A 731 0.53 20.82 -13.48
C TYR A 731 -0.10 21.27 -12.16
N SER A 732 -0.15 22.57 -11.94
CA SER A 732 -0.93 23.19 -10.89
C SER A 732 -2.14 23.87 -11.52
N ASP A 733 -3.30 23.73 -10.93
CA ASP A 733 -4.53 24.36 -11.41
C ASP A 733 -4.56 25.87 -11.12
N HIS A 734 -4.08 26.29 -9.94
CA HIS A 734 -3.91 27.69 -9.56
C HIS A 734 -2.79 27.81 -8.53
N GLY A 735 -2.51 29.03 -8.07
CA GLY A 735 -1.68 29.30 -6.91
C GLY A 735 -2.51 29.80 -5.73
N GLN A 736 -1.83 30.36 -4.72
CA GLN A 736 -2.46 31.04 -3.58
C GLN A 736 -1.68 32.29 -3.21
N GLU A 737 -2.39 33.31 -2.74
CA GLU A 737 -1.81 34.51 -2.13
C GLU A 737 -1.71 34.37 -0.61
N ASP A 738 -0.68 34.98 0.00
CA ASP A 738 -0.67 35.28 1.44
C ASP A 738 -1.71 36.39 1.72
N THR A 739 -2.71 36.13 2.54
CA THR A 739 -3.86 37.00 2.72
C THR A 739 -4.01 37.55 4.14
N VAL A 740 -4.81 38.61 4.27
CA VAL A 740 -5.30 39.16 5.55
C VAL A 740 -6.81 38.90 5.62
N SER A 741 -7.29 38.33 6.72
CA SER A 741 -8.72 38.07 6.88
C SER A 741 -9.50 39.32 7.22
N TYR A 742 -10.54 39.65 6.44
CA TYR A 742 -11.45 40.74 6.68
C TYR A 742 -12.09 40.66 8.07
N ALA A 743 -12.55 39.48 8.46
CA ALA A 743 -13.19 39.26 9.74
C ALA A 743 -12.28 39.52 10.95
N VAL A 744 -10.98 39.25 10.78
CA VAL A 744 -9.97 39.54 11.83
C VAL A 744 -9.64 41.03 11.86
N GLU A 745 -9.43 41.67 10.71
CA GLU A 745 -9.04 43.07 10.59
C GLU A 745 -10.12 44.02 11.11
N TYR A 746 -11.39 43.73 10.76
CA TYR A 746 -12.50 44.63 11.10
C TYR A 746 -13.44 44.12 12.20
N ASN A 747 -13.10 42.98 12.83
CA ASN A 747 -13.86 42.33 13.89
C ASN A 747 -15.35 42.13 13.57
N ARG A 748 -15.70 41.96 12.26
CA ARG A 748 -17.03 41.69 11.74
C ARG A 748 -16.95 40.96 10.39
N SER A 749 -17.95 40.21 10.03
CA SER A 749 -18.02 39.58 8.72
C SER A 749 -18.33 40.57 7.60
N VAL A 750 -17.89 40.28 6.37
CA VAL A 750 -18.23 41.13 5.21
C VAL A 750 -19.75 41.13 4.95
N GLN A 751 -20.42 40.06 5.26
CA GLN A 751 -21.88 39.94 5.15
C GLN A 751 -22.60 40.95 6.07
N GLU A 752 -22.14 41.02 7.32
CA GLU A 752 -22.64 42.02 8.28
C GLU A 752 -22.40 43.46 7.81
N ALA A 753 -21.16 43.71 7.31
CA ALA A 753 -20.81 45.04 6.82
C ALA A 753 -21.63 45.46 5.61
N VAL A 754 -21.84 44.54 4.63
CA VAL A 754 -22.70 44.83 3.48
C VAL A 754 -24.15 45.04 3.90
N ALA A 755 -24.67 44.26 4.87
CA ALA A 755 -26.02 44.42 5.38
C ALA A 755 -26.22 45.77 6.10
N GLU A 756 -25.26 46.24 6.88
CA GLU A 756 -25.30 47.56 7.53
C GLU A 756 -25.39 48.70 6.50
N VAL A 757 -24.57 48.63 5.46
CA VAL A 757 -24.61 49.65 4.39
C VAL A 757 -25.94 49.57 3.62
N PHE A 758 -26.45 48.38 3.35
CA PHE A 758 -27.71 48.21 2.59
C PHE A 758 -28.93 48.70 3.36
N LYS A 759 -28.95 48.67 4.70
CA LYS A 759 -30.03 49.20 5.54
C LYS A 759 -30.26 50.69 5.34
N GLU A 760 -29.29 51.47 4.85
CA GLU A 760 -29.46 52.88 4.50
C GLU A 760 -30.28 53.05 3.19
N PHE A 761 -30.39 52.02 2.35
CA PHE A 761 -31.17 52.00 1.11
C PHE A 761 -32.54 51.35 1.27
N ASP A 762 -32.63 50.37 2.20
CA ASP A 762 -33.84 49.65 2.52
C ASP A 762 -33.78 49.13 3.97
N ALA A 763 -34.43 49.88 4.88
CA ALA A 763 -34.45 49.54 6.32
C ALA A 763 -35.26 48.26 6.61
N THR A 764 -36.09 47.78 5.67
CA THR A 764 -36.99 46.64 5.83
C THR A 764 -36.44 45.35 5.20
N ALA A 765 -35.30 45.43 4.53
CA ALA A 765 -34.75 44.31 3.83
C ALA A 765 -34.35 43.16 4.79
N ASP A 766 -34.87 41.99 4.48
CA ASP A 766 -34.50 40.78 5.17
C ASP A 766 -33.14 40.29 4.68
N PHE A 767 -32.32 39.84 5.62
CA PHE A 767 -30.94 39.48 5.36
C PHE A 767 -30.74 37.98 5.54
N PHE A 768 -30.10 37.34 4.57
CA PHE A 768 -29.73 35.91 4.65
C PHE A 768 -28.35 35.79 5.24
N HIS A 769 -28.26 35.25 6.47
CA HIS A 769 -27.01 34.84 7.06
C HIS A 769 -26.67 33.39 6.65
N PRO A 770 -25.68 33.13 5.78
CA PRO A 770 -25.19 31.79 5.60
C PRO A 770 -24.53 31.36 6.90
N LEU A 771 -25.06 30.31 7.53
CA LEU A 771 -24.62 29.76 8.83
C LEU A 771 -23.24 29.07 8.79
N ASP A 772 -22.45 29.30 7.77
CA ASP A 772 -21.21 28.56 7.59
C ASP A 772 -19.96 29.35 7.99
N LYS A 773 -19.66 29.33 9.28
CA LYS A 773 -18.38 29.85 9.84
C LYS A 773 -17.16 28.96 9.57
N ASN A 774 -17.34 27.75 8.95
CA ASN A 774 -16.29 26.73 8.79
C ASN A 774 -16.31 26.01 7.41
N GLY A 775 -16.83 26.62 6.37
CA GLY A 775 -17.31 26.08 5.09
C GLY A 775 -16.48 25.01 4.36
N GLU A 776 -15.33 25.31 3.78
CA GLU A 776 -14.66 24.43 2.82
C GLU A 776 -14.03 23.19 3.45
N GLN A 777 -13.34 23.34 4.55
CA GLN A 777 -12.52 22.30 5.18
C GLN A 777 -13.35 21.18 5.78
N LEU A 778 -14.54 21.50 6.26
CA LEU A 778 -15.42 20.53 6.92
C LEU A 778 -16.06 19.57 5.91
N GLN A 779 -16.33 20.01 4.72
CA GLN A 779 -17.00 19.20 3.71
C GLN A 779 -16.03 18.33 2.92
N ARG A 780 -14.78 18.76 2.72
CA ARG A 780 -13.74 17.89 2.19
C ARG A 780 -13.50 16.66 3.09
N ALA A 781 -13.64 16.81 4.41
CA ALA A 781 -13.62 15.67 5.35
C ALA A 781 -14.84 14.74 5.22
N ARG A 782 -16.02 15.26 4.82
CA ARG A 782 -17.21 14.43 4.54
C ARG A 782 -17.02 13.50 3.35
N PHE A 783 -16.22 13.87 2.35
CA PHE A 783 -15.91 12.99 1.22
C PHE A 783 -15.23 11.68 1.61
N LEU A 784 -14.59 11.61 2.77
CA LEU A 784 -13.96 10.39 3.27
C LEU A 784 -14.94 9.44 4.00
N GLY A 785 -16.24 9.80 4.09
CA GLY A 785 -17.35 8.90 4.43
C GLY A 785 -17.26 8.18 5.77
N LEU A 786 -16.53 8.72 6.72
CA LEU A 786 -16.47 8.18 8.06
C LEU A 786 -17.68 8.67 8.86
N SER A 787 -18.67 7.82 9.08
CA SER A 787 -19.88 8.11 9.86
C SER A 787 -19.62 8.65 11.28
N PHE A 788 -18.43 8.43 11.79
CA PHE A 788 -17.93 9.02 13.04
C PHE A 788 -17.70 10.54 12.93
N THR A 789 -17.27 11.03 11.74
CA THR A 789 -17.06 12.46 11.51
C THR A 789 -18.38 13.24 11.44
N GLU A 790 -19.47 12.62 10.99
CA GLU A 790 -20.81 13.24 11.02
C GLU A 790 -21.27 13.57 12.43
N ARG A 791 -21.01 12.72 13.43
CA ARG A 791 -21.35 12.97 14.84
C ARG A 791 -20.51 14.07 15.49
N ILE A 792 -19.26 14.24 15.09
CA ILE A 792 -18.38 15.31 15.61
C ILE A 792 -18.69 16.65 14.95
N PHE A 793 -19.21 16.62 13.72
CA PHE A 793 -19.42 17.77 12.86
C PHE A 793 -20.89 18.11 12.58
N SER A 794 -21.85 17.36 13.16
CA SER A 794 -23.27 17.61 12.98
C SER A 794 -23.71 18.88 13.73
N GLN A 795 -23.56 20.00 13.10
CA GLN A 795 -24.36 21.20 13.26
C GLN A 795 -24.29 21.99 11.94
N SER A 796 -24.88 21.47 10.88
CA SER A 796 -25.38 22.31 9.81
C SER A 796 -26.81 21.86 9.55
N ASN A 797 -27.73 22.63 10.04
CA ASN A 797 -29.10 22.53 9.59
C ASN A 797 -29.09 22.73 8.06
N PHE A 798 -29.56 21.72 7.33
CA PHE A 798 -30.03 21.88 5.98
C PHE A 798 -30.98 23.09 6.01
N VAL A 799 -30.53 24.22 5.47
CA VAL A 799 -31.44 25.31 5.21
C VAL A 799 -32.27 24.84 4.03
N GLN A 800 -33.50 24.39 4.31
CA GLN A 800 -34.51 24.16 3.32
C GLN A 800 -34.60 25.37 2.41
N ASP A 801 -34.68 25.12 1.11
CA ASP A 801 -34.87 26.06 0.00
C ASP A 801 -36.14 26.89 0.11
N ILE A 802 -36.29 27.76 1.12
CA ILE A 802 -37.48 28.51 1.32
C ILE A 802 -37.17 29.99 1.12
N PHE A 803 -37.59 30.52 -0.03
CA PHE A 803 -37.74 31.96 -0.35
C PHE A 803 -36.48 32.85 -0.19
N LEU A 804 -35.44 32.58 -0.99
CA LEU A 804 -34.27 33.45 -1.13
C LEU A 804 -34.54 34.70 -2.01
N GLU A 805 -35.65 34.75 -2.72
CA GLU A 805 -35.92 35.77 -3.76
C GLU A 805 -36.10 37.20 -3.22
N LYS A 806 -36.40 37.36 -1.96
CA LYS A 806 -36.62 38.68 -1.32
C LYS A 806 -35.56 39.03 -0.26
N LYS A 807 -34.41 38.34 -0.26
CA LYS A 807 -33.36 38.58 0.74
C LYS A 807 -32.11 39.11 0.10
N LEU A 808 -31.41 39.99 0.80
CA LEU A 808 -30.06 40.36 0.43
C LEU A 808 -29.15 39.15 0.65
N ILE A 809 -28.47 38.67 -0.40
CA ILE A 809 -27.57 37.52 -0.36
C ILE A 809 -26.15 37.99 -0.66
N VAL A 810 -25.23 37.70 0.24
CA VAL A 810 -23.78 37.95 0.05
C VAL A 810 -23.03 36.63 0.08
N THR A 811 -22.45 36.27 -1.05
CA THR A 811 -21.59 35.10 -1.16
C THR A 811 -20.14 35.56 -1.18
N ALA A 812 -19.33 35.07 -0.26
CA ALA A 812 -17.90 35.42 -0.18
C ALA A 812 -17.12 34.22 0.33
N ILE A 813 -16.48 33.51 -0.59
CA ILE A 813 -15.53 32.43 -0.30
C ILE A 813 -14.22 32.80 -1.02
N GLY A 814 -13.15 32.90 -0.24
CA GLY A 814 -11.87 33.40 -0.73
C GLY A 814 -11.87 34.95 -0.84
N PRO A 815 -11.04 35.54 -1.74
CA PRO A 815 -10.89 36.98 -1.89
C PRO A 815 -11.93 37.60 -2.82
N THR A 816 -12.90 36.82 -3.31
CA THR A 816 -13.98 37.33 -4.21
C THR A 816 -15.36 37.02 -3.68
N GLY A 817 -16.34 37.87 -3.98
CA GLY A 817 -17.71 37.68 -3.57
C GLY A 817 -18.71 38.34 -4.50
N ASN A 818 -19.99 37.95 -4.34
CA ASN A 818 -21.12 38.48 -5.10
C ASN A 818 -22.20 38.96 -4.13
N ILE A 819 -22.87 40.06 -4.50
CA ILE A 819 -24.04 40.63 -3.80
C ILE A 819 -25.23 40.47 -4.73
N TYR A 820 -26.28 39.80 -4.27
CA TYR A 820 -27.58 39.66 -4.95
C TYR A 820 -28.58 40.49 -4.18
N LEU A 821 -29.16 41.46 -4.89
CA LEU A 821 -30.07 42.43 -4.32
C LEU A 821 -31.50 41.84 -4.19
N PRO A 822 -32.24 42.16 -3.13
CA PRO A 822 -33.61 41.69 -2.89
C PRO A 822 -34.65 42.36 -3.77
N ARG A 823 -34.30 43.51 -4.39
CA ARG A 823 -35.11 44.30 -5.29
C ARG A 823 -34.28 44.92 -6.42
N GLU A 824 -34.91 45.30 -7.49
CA GLU A 824 -34.24 46.12 -8.47
C GLU A 824 -33.92 47.50 -7.90
N MET A 825 -32.67 47.95 -8.12
CA MET A 825 -32.22 49.29 -7.79
C MET A 825 -31.90 50.05 -9.09
N SER A 826 -32.13 51.33 -9.08
CA SER A 826 -31.70 52.20 -10.18
C SER A 826 -30.17 52.17 -10.33
N ARG A 827 -29.68 52.55 -11.51
CA ARG A 827 -28.22 52.60 -11.74
C ARG A 827 -27.53 53.57 -10.77
N GLU A 828 -28.15 54.71 -10.49
CA GLU A 828 -27.61 55.70 -9.53
C GLU A 828 -27.55 55.15 -8.11
N GLU A 829 -28.60 54.42 -7.67
CA GLU A 829 -28.60 53.73 -6.37
C GLU A 829 -27.48 52.69 -6.31
N LYS A 830 -27.28 51.87 -7.35
CA LYS A 830 -26.21 50.88 -7.39
C LYS A 830 -24.82 51.55 -7.33
N HIS A 831 -24.63 52.66 -8.06
CA HIS A 831 -23.34 53.40 -7.99
C HIS A 831 -23.10 54.01 -6.62
N ARG A 832 -24.13 54.53 -5.97
CA ARG A 832 -24.02 55.03 -4.59
C ARG A 832 -23.74 53.92 -3.61
N PHE A 833 -24.45 52.79 -3.75
CA PHE A 833 -24.22 51.61 -2.91
C PHE A 833 -22.80 51.07 -3.06
N ALA A 834 -22.27 50.98 -4.28
CA ALA A 834 -20.89 50.55 -4.54
C ALA A 834 -19.86 51.46 -3.88
N ARG A 835 -20.03 52.78 -3.95
CA ARG A 835 -19.17 53.75 -3.25
C ARG A 835 -19.25 53.61 -1.73
N ASP A 836 -20.44 53.40 -1.19
CA ASP A 836 -20.64 53.24 0.25
C ASP A 836 -20.05 51.91 0.74
N LEU A 837 -20.03 50.84 -0.05
CA LEU A 837 -19.36 49.58 0.27
C LEU A 837 -17.85 49.78 0.41
N VAL A 838 -17.23 50.54 -0.47
CA VAL A 838 -15.78 50.87 -0.34
C VAL A 838 -15.52 51.76 0.88
N ALA A 839 -16.32 52.81 1.05
CA ALA A 839 -16.08 53.82 2.09
C ALA A 839 -16.42 53.31 3.50
N LYS A 840 -17.58 52.67 3.70
CA LYS A 840 -18.11 52.25 5.01
C LYS A 840 -17.84 50.79 5.34
N ALA A 841 -18.01 49.87 4.37
CA ALA A 841 -17.74 48.47 4.56
C ALA A 841 -16.26 48.12 4.33
N LYS A 842 -15.41 49.06 3.91
CA LYS A 842 -13.96 48.86 3.70
C LYS A 842 -13.62 47.70 2.74
N ILE A 843 -14.48 47.47 1.77
CA ILE A 843 -14.24 46.50 0.70
C ILE A 843 -13.27 47.14 -0.30
N PRO A 844 -12.08 46.49 -0.58
CA PRO A 844 -11.07 47.13 -1.40
C PRO A 844 -11.49 47.46 -2.83
N VAL A 845 -12.26 46.57 -3.47
CA VAL A 845 -12.72 46.73 -4.85
C VAL A 845 -14.17 46.27 -4.97
N VAL A 846 -15.01 47.09 -5.54
CA VAL A 846 -16.41 46.77 -5.90
C VAL A 846 -16.61 47.03 -7.40
N MET A 847 -17.27 46.11 -8.08
CA MET A 847 -17.46 46.11 -9.54
C MET A 847 -18.92 45.97 -9.90
N LEU A 848 -19.33 46.69 -10.94
CA LEU A 848 -20.68 46.67 -11.50
C LEU A 848 -20.58 46.49 -13.04
N PRO A 849 -21.25 45.49 -13.64
CA PRO A 849 -21.29 45.36 -15.09
C PRO A 849 -22.06 46.54 -15.71
N GLU A 850 -21.50 47.07 -16.78
CA GLU A 850 -22.06 48.19 -17.58
C GLU A 850 -22.37 47.78 -19.01
N GLU A 851 -23.03 48.62 -19.76
CA GLU A 851 -23.29 48.35 -21.19
C GLU A 851 -22.00 48.24 -22.01
N GLN A 852 -22.10 47.68 -23.19
CA GLN A 852 -20.97 47.49 -24.14
C GLN A 852 -19.79 46.69 -23.61
N GLY A 853 -20.01 45.77 -22.63
CA GLY A 853 -18.96 44.91 -22.12
C GLY A 853 -17.95 45.62 -21.22
N GLN A 854 -18.30 46.77 -20.68
CA GLN A 854 -17.49 47.48 -19.70
C GLN A 854 -17.86 47.10 -18.27
N VAL A 855 -16.95 47.35 -17.30
CA VAL A 855 -17.20 47.18 -15.88
C VAL A 855 -16.76 48.42 -15.15
N ARG A 856 -17.66 49.02 -14.38
CA ARG A 856 -17.37 50.14 -13.49
C ARG A 856 -16.79 49.61 -12.18
N VAL A 857 -15.70 50.21 -11.73
CA VAL A 857 -14.94 49.75 -10.57
C VAL A 857 -14.75 50.88 -9.57
N TRP A 858 -15.03 50.67 -8.31
CA TRP A 858 -14.79 51.58 -7.19
C TRP A 858 -13.70 50.99 -6.27
N THR A 859 -12.75 51.85 -5.92
CA THR A 859 -11.68 51.60 -4.95
C THR A 859 -11.52 52.79 -4.00
N GLU A 860 -10.65 52.66 -3.00
CA GLU A 860 -10.27 53.81 -2.15
C GLU A 860 -9.65 54.98 -2.97
N GLU A 861 -9.03 54.70 -4.11
CA GLU A 861 -8.36 55.68 -4.96
C GLU A 861 -9.31 56.39 -5.90
N GLY A 862 -10.57 55.91 -6.04
CA GLY A 862 -11.55 56.49 -6.89
C GLY A 862 -12.37 55.53 -7.74
N GLU A 863 -12.90 56.04 -8.82
CA GLU A 863 -13.73 55.31 -9.79
C GLU A 863 -12.96 55.08 -11.09
N PHE A 864 -13.04 53.86 -11.59
CA PHE A 864 -12.28 53.34 -12.73
C PHE A 864 -13.22 52.55 -13.67
N THR A 865 -12.68 52.23 -14.86
CA THR A 865 -13.41 51.42 -15.84
C THR A 865 -12.52 50.33 -16.42
N LEU A 866 -12.97 49.07 -16.38
CA LEU A 866 -12.30 47.98 -17.10
C LEU A 866 -12.91 47.87 -18.51
N PRO A 867 -12.07 47.59 -19.54
CA PRO A 867 -10.65 47.23 -19.46
C PRO A 867 -9.66 48.40 -19.40
N GLN A 868 -10.09 49.68 -19.58
CA GLN A 868 -9.20 50.83 -19.79
C GLN A 868 -8.23 51.11 -18.66
N ASP A 869 -8.67 51.01 -17.41
CA ASP A 869 -7.88 51.30 -16.21
C ASP A 869 -7.27 50.06 -15.55
N ALA A 870 -7.16 48.96 -16.26
CA ALA A 870 -6.72 47.68 -15.72
C ALA A 870 -5.38 47.76 -14.93
N ALA A 871 -4.38 48.48 -15.49
CA ALA A 871 -3.09 48.66 -14.85
C ALA A 871 -3.13 49.34 -13.49
N ARG A 872 -4.08 50.27 -13.29
CA ARG A 872 -4.31 50.94 -11.99
C ARG A 872 -4.95 50.03 -10.95
N ILE A 873 -5.88 49.17 -11.39
CA ILE A 873 -6.64 48.25 -10.52
C ILE A 873 -5.82 47.03 -10.15
N LEU A 874 -5.05 46.50 -11.11
CA LEU A 874 -4.33 45.22 -10.98
C LEU A 874 -2.80 45.37 -10.75
N GLY A 875 -2.25 46.56 -11.04
CA GLY A 875 -0.83 46.86 -11.01
C GLY A 875 -0.16 46.60 -12.37
N GLU A 876 0.72 47.53 -12.81
CA GLU A 876 1.43 47.43 -14.08
C GLU A 876 2.32 46.14 -14.22
N GLY A 877 2.82 45.63 -13.09
CA GLY A 877 3.70 44.46 -13.04
C GLY A 877 2.97 43.10 -12.99
N HIS A 878 1.66 43.08 -13.19
CA HIS A 878 0.92 41.81 -13.14
C HIS A 878 1.30 40.88 -14.30
N PRO A 879 1.70 39.60 -14.05
CA PRO A 879 2.26 38.68 -15.07
C PRO A 879 1.25 38.35 -16.20
N PHE A 880 -0.07 38.47 -15.94
CA PHE A 880 -1.14 38.15 -16.86
C PHE A 880 -2.16 39.27 -16.97
N LEU A 881 -1.72 40.54 -16.97
CA LEU A 881 -2.58 41.74 -16.90
C LEU A 881 -3.74 41.68 -17.91
N THR A 882 -3.43 41.43 -19.18
CA THR A 882 -4.46 41.39 -20.26
C THR A 882 -5.48 40.28 -20.03
N GLN A 883 -5.01 39.09 -19.72
CA GLN A 883 -5.87 37.91 -19.56
C GLN A 883 -6.77 38.02 -18.32
N VAL A 884 -6.21 38.49 -17.20
CA VAL A 884 -6.97 38.76 -15.97
C VAL A 884 -8.03 39.81 -16.18
N THR A 885 -7.69 40.88 -16.92
CA THR A 885 -8.65 41.95 -17.26
C THR A 885 -9.84 41.41 -18.07
N GLU A 886 -9.55 40.64 -19.12
CA GLU A 886 -10.60 40.00 -19.92
C GLU A 886 -11.48 39.08 -19.09
N ASP A 887 -10.86 38.29 -18.23
CA ASP A 887 -11.60 37.33 -17.40
C ASP A 887 -12.45 38.01 -16.30
N LEU A 888 -11.97 39.10 -15.68
CA LEU A 888 -12.77 39.93 -14.75
C LEU A 888 -14.01 40.52 -15.42
N VAL A 889 -13.85 41.10 -16.61
CA VAL A 889 -15.00 41.62 -17.38
C VAL A 889 -16.00 40.50 -17.63
N ARG A 890 -15.57 39.31 -18.04
CA ARG A 890 -16.46 38.17 -18.31
C ARG A 890 -17.17 37.68 -17.07
N ILE A 891 -16.47 37.61 -15.90
CA ILE A 891 -17.05 37.18 -14.64
C ILE A 891 -18.16 38.15 -14.21
N CYS A 892 -17.92 39.44 -14.30
CA CYS A 892 -18.95 40.44 -13.94
C CYS A 892 -20.21 40.35 -14.83
N HIS A 893 -20.06 39.94 -16.08
CA HIS A 893 -21.16 39.73 -17.01
C HIS A 893 -21.68 38.28 -17.04
N HIS A 894 -21.19 37.40 -16.18
CA HIS A 894 -21.64 36.00 -16.12
C HIS A 894 -23.13 35.94 -15.69
N PRO A 895 -23.99 35.09 -16.33
CA PRO A 895 -25.41 34.98 -16.00
C PRO A 895 -25.74 34.79 -14.53
N ASN A 896 -24.87 34.09 -13.79
CA ASN A 896 -25.00 33.82 -12.36
C ASN A 896 -24.16 34.77 -11.48
N ALA A 897 -23.56 35.83 -12.04
CA ALA A 897 -22.87 36.83 -11.23
C ALA A 897 -23.88 37.60 -10.35
N GLY A 898 -23.36 38.18 -9.27
CA GLY A 898 -24.14 39.10 -8.43
C GLY A 898 -24.54 40.36 -9.18
N ASP A 899 -25.49 41.12 -8.63
CA ASP A 899 -25.78 42.45 -9.11
C ASP A 899 -24.57 43.38 -8.91
N LEU A 900 -23.76 43.11 -7.89
CA LEU A 900 -22.40 43.64 -7.71
C LEU A 900 -21.45 42.49 -7.41
N THR A 901 -20.26 42.57 -7.96
CA THR A 901 -19.14 41.67 -7.62
C THR A 901 -18.12 42.48 -6.82
N PHE A 902 -17.45 41.87 -5.86
CA PHE A 902 -16.43 42.52 -5.07
C PHE A 902 -15.23 41.63 -4.84
N MET A 903 -14.06 42.24 -4.60
CA MET A 903 -12.83 41.50 -4.32
C MET A 903 -11.93 42.23 -3.31
N GLY A 904 -11.12 41.42 -2.62
CA GLY A 904 -10.17 41.90 -1.62
C GLY A 904 -8.80 42.24 -2.16
N PHE A 905 -8.61 42.27 -3.49
CA PHE A 905 -7.31 42.54 -4.10
C PHE A 905 -6.94 44.03 -4.04
N LYS A 906 -5.66 44.31 -3.74
CA LYS A 906 -5.07 45.65 -3.74
C LYS A 906 -3.65 45.55 -4.28
N PRO A 907 -3.27 46.31 -5.34
CA PRO A 907 -1.92 46.29 -5.89
C PRO A 907 -0.87 46.61 -4.84
N GLY A 908 0.23 45.84 -4.81
CA GLY A 908 1.36 46.08 -3.90
C GLY A 908 1.12 45.83 -2.41
N ALA A 909 -0.08 45.34 -2.03
CA ALA A 909 -0.40 44.93 -0.66
C ALA A 909 -0.83 43.47 -0.61
N LYS A 910 -0.87 42.91 0.61
CA LYS A 910 -1.48 41.57 0.78
C LYS A 910 -2.97 41.64 0.50
N PRO A 911 -3.51 40.79 -0.37
CA PRO A 911 -4.95 40.80 -0.62
C PRO A 911 -5.74 40.40 0.62
N MET A 912 -6.96 40.90 0.72
CA MET A 912 -7.90 40.57 1.79
C MET A 912 -8.72 39.35 1.37
N THR A 913 -8.83 38.36 2.23
CA THR A 913 -9.79 37.25 2.11
C THR A 913 -10.97 37.49 3.05
N PHE A 914 -12.17 37.10 2.62
CA PHE A 914 -13.38 37.36 3.43
C PHE A 914 -13.62 36.27 4.49
N PRO A 915 -13.32 34.99 4.27
CA PRO A 915 -13.23 33.99 5.34
C PRO A 915 -12.01 34.19 6.26
N VAL A 916 -11.96 33.43 7.36
CA VAL A 916 -10.82 33.43 8.27
C VAL A 916 -9.76 32.44 7.76
N GLU A 917 -8.86 32.93 6.90
CA GLU A 917 -7.80 32.18 6.25
C GLU A 917 -6.50 32.98 6.21
N ASN A 918 -5.34 32.29 6.10
CA ASN A 918 -4.01 32.93 5.98
C ASN A 918 -3.47 32.85 4.55
N GLY A 919 -4.05 32.00 3.71
CA GLY A 919 -3.83 31.91 2.29
C GLY A 919 -5.14 31.71 1.57
N SER A 920 -5.28 32.30 0.39
CA SER A 920 -6.51 32.19 -0.39
C SER A 920 -6.27 32.32 -1.89
N HIS A 921 -7.29 31.94 -2.67
CA HIS A 921 -7.31 31.99 -4.13
C HIS A 921 -8.73 32.27 -4.64
N ALA A 922 -8.95 32.27 -5.92
CA ALA A 922 -10.14 32.63 -6.69
C ALA A 922 -10.24 34.11 -7.04
N GLY A 923 -9.22 34.89 -6.73
CA GLY A 923 -9.08 36.30 -7.12
C GLY A 923 -8.08 36.51 -8.26
N PRO A 924 -7.77 37.79 -8.55
CA PRO A 924 -6.91 38.18 -9.66
C PRO A 924 -5.43 38.34 -9.25
N GLY A 925 -5.02 37.89 -8.09
CA GLY A 925 -3.68 38.14 -7.59
C GLY A 925 -2.56 37.48 -8.42
N PRO A 926 -1.34 38.04 -8.43
CA PRO A 926 -0.24 37.59 -9.28
C PRO A 926 0.29 36.21 -8.92
N GLU A 927 0.24 35.77 -7.66
CA GLU A 927 0.67 34.40 -7.29
C GLU A 927 -0.45 33.38 -7.54
N GLU A 928 -1.73 33.70 -7.24
CA GLU A 928 -2.84 32.77 -7.44
C GLU A 928 -3.15 32.50 -8.90
N THR A 929 -2.87 33.45 -9.80
CA THR A 929 -3.01 33.30 -11.25
C THR A 929 -1.77 32.75 -11.95
N HIS A 930 -0.70 32.46 -11.23
CA HIS A 930 0.58 32.02 -11.78
C HIS A 930 0.89 30.56 -11.38
N GLY A 931 0.20 29.63 -12.02
CA GLY A 931 0.48 28.19 -11.93
C GLY A 931 1.67 27.77 -12.79
N PHE A 932 1.90 26.48 -12.89
CA PHE A 932 2.91 25.90 -13.76
C PHE A 932 2.41 24.61 -14.43
N ALA A 933 3.02 24.24 -15.57
CA ALA A 933 2.82 22.96 -16.22
C ALA A 933 4.18 22.37 -16.62
N LEU A 934 4.50 21.17 -16.13
CA LEU A 934 5.68 20.40 -16.49
C LEU A 934 5.26 19.31 -17.48
N LEU A 935 5.60 19.49 -18.72
CA LEU A 935 5.12 18.69 -19.86
C LEU A 935 6.30 18.18 -20.70
N PRO A 936 6.14 17.07 -21.44
CA PRO A 936 7.12 16.67 -22.43
C PRO A 936 7.34 17.78 -23.48
N ASP A 937 8.59 17.99 -23.90
CA ASP A 937 8.91 19.03 -24.88
C ASP A 937 8.21 18.75 -26.23
N GLY A 938 7.70 19.80 -26.88
CA GLY A 938 6.99 19.70 -28.16
C GLY A 938 5.51 19.27 -28.07
N ILE A 939 4.97 18.95 -26.90
CA ILE A 939 3.55 18.61 -26.72
C ILE A 939 2.64 19.81 -27.00
N ILE A 940 3.03 21.00 -26.51
CA ILE A 940 2.31 22.25 -26.77
C ILE A 940 2.87 22.89 -28.04
N PRO A 941 2.04 23.18 -29.07
CA PRO A 941 2.49 23.91 -30.24
C PRO A 941 2.95 25.31 -29.84
N ARG A 942 4.13 25.72 -30.34
CA ARG A 942 4.60 27.08 -30.15
C ARG A 942 3.69 28.04 -30.93
N ARG A 943 2.91 28.83 -30.21
CA ARG A 943 2.20 29.97 -30.82
C ARG A 943 3.07 31.22 -30.75
N ARG A 944 3.10 32.02 -31.82
CA ARG A 944 3.88 33.24 -31.85
C ARG A 944 3.38 34.21 -30.77
N GLY A 945 4.23 34.62 -29.83
CA GLY A 945 3.87 35.55 -28.73
C GLY A 945 3.28 34.92 -27.45
N GLN A 946 2.94 33.65 -27.43
CA GLN A 946 2.40 33.01 -26.20
C GLN A 946 3.53 32.23 -25.47
N THR A 947 3.84 32.67 -24.24
CA THR A 947 4.90 32.08 -23.40
C THR A 947 4.34 31.20 -22.27
N TYR A 948 3.02 31.13 -22.11
CA TYR A 948 2.30 30.41 -21.05
C TYR A 948 1.30 29.42 -21.64
N VAL A 949 0.78 28.57 -20.81
CA VAL A 949 -0.21 27.52 -21.14
C VAL A 949 -1.51 27.79 -20.39
N MET A 950 -2.63 27.48 -21.00
CA MET A 950 -3.98 27.56 -20.40
C MET A 950 -4.59 26.16 -20.24
N PRO A 951 -5.64 25.96 -19.43
CA PRO A 951 -6.32 24.66 -19.29
C PRO A 951 -6.80 24.11 -20.65
N MET A 952 -7.28 24.96 -21.57
CA MET A 952 -7.67 24.58 -22.91
C MET A 952 -6.50 24.05 -23.76
N ASP A 953 -5.30 24.63 -23.61
CA ASP A 953 -4.11 24.13 -24.29
C ASP A 953 -3.72 22.73 -23.82
N LEU A 954 -3.83 22.49 -22.51
CA LEU A 954 -3.62 21.16 -21.92
C LEU A 954 -4.65 20.16 -22.44
N ARG A 955 -5.94 20.56 -22.52
CA ARG A 955 -6.99 19.72 -23.09
C ARG A 955 -6.70 19.35 -24.54
N PHE A 956 -6.40 20.32 -25.41
CA PHE A 956 -6.12 20.05 -26.81
C PHE A 956 -4.86 19.18 -26.98
N ALA A 957 -3.83 19.42 -26.19
CA ALA A 957 -2.63 18.57 -26.18
C ALA A 957 -2.95 17.13 -25.77
N ALA A 958 -3.78 16.95 -24.73
CA ALA A 958 -4.19 15.63 -24.24
C ALA A 958 -5.05 14.86 -25.27
N LEU A 959 -6.04 15.52 -25.87
CA LEU A 959 -6.87 14.90 -26.91
C LEU A 959 -6.01 14.45 -28.10
N ARG A 960 -5.09 15.31 -28.56
CA ARG A 960 -4.17 15.00 -29.65
C ARG A 960 -3.24 13.85 -29.31
N PHE A 961 -2.68 13.85 -28.09
CA PHE A 961 -1.79 12.78 -27.61
C PHE A 961 -2.52 11.44 -27.54
N LEU A 962 -3.77 11.43 -27.07
CA LEU A 962 -4.63 10.25 -26.98
C LEU A 962 -5.29 9.87 -28.31
N ARG A 963 -5.02 10.61 -29.40
CA ARG A 963 -5.61 10.41 -30.73
C ARG A 963 -7.14 10.48 -30.71
N ARG A 964 -7.72 11.35 -29.88
CA ARG A 964 -9.17 11.56 -29.78
C ARG A 964 -9.64 12.66 -30.71
N PRO A 965 -10.95 12.68 -31.09
CA PRO A 965 -11.51 13.73 -31.91
C PRO A 965 -11.30 15.11 -31.31
N MET A 966 -10.88 16.09 -32.12
CA MET A 966 -10.72 17.46 -31.66
C MET A 966 -12.09 18.16 -31.73
N PRO A 967 -12.54 18.81 -30.64
CA PRO A 967 -13.75 19.63 -30.70
C PRO A 967 -13.55 20.78 -31.71
N GLN A 968 -14.65 21.17 -32.39
CA GLN A 968 -14.61 22.37 -33.20
C GLN A 968 -14.32 23.59 -32.31
N PRO A 969 -13.46 24.53 -32.77
CA PRO A 969 -13.20 25.72 -31.98
C PRO A 969 -14.53 26.44 -31.71
N PRO A 970 -14.80 26.92 -30.46
CA PRO A 970 -16.02 27.64 -30.16
C PRO A 970 -16.13 28.82 -31.08
N LYS A 971 -17.32 29.03 -31.65
CA LYS A 971 -17.62 30.25 -32.45
C LYS A 971 -17.39 31.44 -31.53
N ARG A 972 -16.49 32.36 -31.90
CA ARG A 972 -16.20 33.58 -31.15
C ARG A 972 -17.48 34.42 -31.12
N HIS A 973 -18.12 34.50 -29.97
CA HIS A 973 -19.33 35.28 -29.76
C HIS A 973 -19.09 36.61 -29.06
N PHE A 974 -17.90 37.16 -29.07
CA PHE A 974 -17.65 38.58 -28.71
C PHE A 974 -16.33 39.01 -29.36
N GLU A 975 -16.43 39.90 -30.33
CA GLU A 975 -15.31 40.76 -30.76
C GLU A 975 -15.16 41.86 -29.72
N VAL A 976 -14.20 41.72 -28.80
CA VAL A 976 -13.70 42.88 -28.06
C VAL A 976 -12.77 43.62 -29.02
N VAL A 977 -13.13 44.83 -29.37
CA VAL A 977 -12.28 45.79 -30.14
C VAL A 977 -10.96 45.91 -29.33
N ALA A 978 -9.89 45.38 -29.87
CA ALA A 978 -8.56 45.54 -29.26
C ALA A 978 -8.17 47.03 -29.37
N PRO A 979 -7.69 47.66 -28.29
CA PRO A 979 -7.06 48.95 -28.41
C PRO A 979 -5.78 48.84 -29.23
N GLU A 980 -5.66 49.60 -30.31
CA GLU A 980 -4.43 49.73 -31.12
C GLU A 980 -3.31 50.32 -30.23
N ASN A 981 -2.18 49.61 -30.25
CA ASN A 981 -0.86 50.04 -29.78
C ASN A 981 -0.65 50.32 -28.29
N ILE A 982 -0.28 49.24 -27.58
CA ILE A 982 0.64 49.38 -26.43
C ILE A 982 1.89 48.58 -26.79
N GLU A 983 3.00 49.26 -27.10
CA GLU A 983 4.33 48.70 -27.21
C GLU A 983 4.75 48.23 -25.81
N VAL A 984 4.77 46.93 -25.58
CA VAL A 984 5.31 46.29 -24.37
C VAL A 984 6.82 46.13 -24.53
N ALA A 985 7.58 46.84 -23.70
CA ALA A 985 9.02 46.67 -23.60
C ALA A 985 9.37 45.21 -23.20
N PRO A 986 10.43 44.61 -23.75
CA PRO A 986 10.79 43.23 -23.46
C PRO A 986 11.31 43.11 -22.03
N VAL A 987 10.70 42.17 -21.26
CA VAL A 987 11.15 41.77 -19.93
C VAL A 987 12.56 41.15 -20.02
N PRO A 988 13.54 41.58 -19.22
CA PRO A 988 14.90 41.04 -19.28
C PRO A 988 14.90 39.59 -18.80
N VAL A 989 15.43 38.70 -19.61
CA VAL A 989 15.75 37.32 -19.29
C VAL A 989 16.82 37.33 -18.20
N ALA A 990 16.50 36.98 -16.97
CA ALA A 990 17.48 36.77 -15.92
C ALA A 990 18.46 35.68 -16.33
N GLY A 991 19.73 36.09 -16.43
CA GLY A 991 20.82 35.30 -16.90
C GLY A 991 21.10 34.04 -16.10
N GLN A 992 21.74 33.15 -16.78
CA GLN A 992 22.42 31.94 -16.30
C GLN A 992 23.24 32.19 -15.01
N VAL A 993 22.94 31.45 -13.95
CA VAL A 993 23.94 30.87 -13.03
C VAL A 993 23.48 29.46 -12.67
#